data_60832f25cffab92414df0cd52038ba15
#
_entry.id   60832f25cffab92414df0cd52038ba15
#
_cell.length_a   1.000
_cell.length_b   1.000
_cell.length_c   1.000
_cell.angle_alpha   90.00
_cell.angle_beta   90.00
_cell.angle_gamma   90.00
#
_symmetry.space_group_name_H-M   'P 1'
#
loop_
_entity.id
_entity.type
_entity.pdbx_description
1 polymer ?
#
loop_
_entity_poly.entity_id
_entity_poly.type
_entity_poly.pdbx_seq_one_letter_code
_entity_poly.pdbx_strand_id
1 'polypeptide(L)'
;MKPQYLLNSNRQDITYLHRFFATLVFIVMSAHSIYAQDAKKHEVQIWGHLVDIFTYKPVIDATFTVMTSDSVAVTSGKTSQGDYSGIPRAFVIFNLNKAGKYIIKCEKEGYETTYNDYEIKKIYKNETLLRLNKPFVIKRITKSQKLKGVTVKATKIKFYNRGDTLIYNADAFELEEGSMLDALVQQLPDVELKKGGEIYVRGKKVDELLLNGRDFFNKDRNIILENLPSYMVNQVKVYEREDEILKKSNPDNSKLLSMNIQLKRKYSIGWIANAEAGVGTKDKKLARLFALRFTPQSRFSLFANVNNLNDDRKPGDNGDWTPLQQTTGEKTVYNGGFDYNIYQKGGIYTLSGSLTTNYIEENTNTVTNKENFLSGGNTYGKAFNTQRKYTSSINTYHDFRYLHQIPIKFLKISYLKMAPRFSYYTASHNRFYADATLSEDANKILGSDWKEKLLSHNSSEELRTYGINRIIQEEKGKYHQLSTSADWTCLLDACHNDYIGLYLSGKINYLTARNKRYDHYKLEYFNPSSIDFRNRYDFNKNRTFSNEIDATTPTILILKKPSIRFNLGYSFKYKFQEQNRSLYLLSKLDGWDVDSLHALGDLPSVNEMLQLLDGNSYQQTKTDKNHEIYMQIQHGQTGTDNFKRTNIQFTFIPKIRFEHNKFDYFRPMVIDTTMKRDNVFFEPSFQMSIFPAKGNYWDKWHFSINYNLTHNAPLMVYLTGITDTSNPLNIMQGNKNLKNSSTHHLTANFRKPLSRKRNINMAASANVYTNKVALGYIYEHNTGVRTITPDNINGNWNAAYSVTYRSRLDKKEHWSYQTATGYTYVNSVDLIGTSATADRAVRSKVGSHYITESALLRYAPSSKTDFYLKGNVNYQNAQSDRDNFKTINVYDFNYGLTARIELPLALQLSTDLTMYSRRGYNDPSMNTNDLVWNARISKRFMHGNLVCMLDAFDLLGNLSNVRRTIDAQGRVETWTNVTPQFALLHVIYRLNKQPKKK
;
A
#
# COMPACT_ATOMS: atom_id res chain seq x y z
N MET A 1 -27.31 2.07 37.84
CA MET A 1 -26.38 2.72 38.79
C MET A 1 -25.56 3.76 38.06
N LYS A 2 -25.51 4.97 38.58
CA LYS A 2 -24.93 6.17 37.93
C LYS A 2 -23.39 6.10 37.85
N PRO A 3 -22.76 6.64 36.82
CA PRO A 3 -21.29 6.64 36.66
C PRO A 3 -20.67 7.85 37.37
N GLN A 4 -20.09 7.63 38.53
CA GLN A 4 -19.45 8.70 39.31
C GLN A 4 -17.96 8.41 39.71
N TYR A 5 -17.26 7.53 38.95
CA TYR A 5 -15.85 7.16 39.22
C TYR A 5 -14.91 7.34 38.02
N LEU A 6 -14.95 8.48 37.34
CA LEU A 6 -14.04 8.73 36.21
C LEU A 6 -13.17 10.00 36.33
N LEU A 7 -13.07 10.65 37.49
CA LEU A 7 -12.36 11.93 37.58
C LEU A 7 -11.17 11.99 38.51
N ASN A 8 -10.84 10.94 39.25
CA ASN A 8 -9.76 11.04 40.28
C ASN A 8 -8.43 10.36 40.00
N SER A 9 -8.27 9.59 38.88
CA SER A 9 -6.97 8.98 38.54
C SER A 9 -6.08 9.82 37.61
N ASN A 10 -6.61 10.89 37.04
CA ASN A 10 -5.92 11.66 35.98
C ASN A 10 -5.06 12.84 36.50
N ARG A 11 -5.06 13.18 37.78
CA ARG A 11 -4.30 14.34 38.26
C ARG A 11 -2.80 14.10 38.40
N GLN A 12 -2.37 12.90 38.72
CA GLN A 12 -0.92 12.63 38.92
C GLN A 12 -0.21 12.47 37.56
N ASP A 13 -0.81 11.78 36.58
CA ASP A 13 -0.20 11.55 35.27
C ASP A 13 -0.05 12.85 34.45
N ILE A 14 -0.99 13.77 34.57
CA ILE A 14 -0.94 15.09 33.91
C ILE A 14 0.18 15.96 34.48
N THR A 15 0.47 15.85 35.79
CA THR A 15 1.52 16.61 36.46
C THR A 15 2.93 16.19 36.03
N TYR A 16 3.16 14.90 35.76
CA TYR A 16 4.44 14.41 35.23
C TYR A 16 4.62 14.82 33.77
N LEU A 17 3.57 14.79 32.98
CA LEU A 17 3.59 15.23 31.59
C LEU A 17 3.90 16.73 31.45
N HIS A 18 3.29 17.56 32.30
CA HIS A 18 3.58 19.00 32.35
C HIS A 18 5.02 19.31 32.79
N ARG A 19 5.56 18.56 33.74
CA ARG A 19 6.97 18.72 34.19
C ARG A 19 7.95 18.28 33.12
N PHE A 20 7.67 17.18 32.42
CA PHE A 20 8.51 16.70 31.29
C PHE A 20 8.53 17.71 30.13
N PHE A 21 7.35 18.19 29.69
CA PHE A 21 7.26 19.21 28.66
C PHE A 21 7.91 20.53 29.05
N ALA A 22 7.74 20.99 30.31
CA ALA A 22 8.38 22.20 30.81
C ALA A 22 9.92 22.06 30.85
N THR A 23 10.44 20.90 31.19
CA THR A 23 11.88 20.62 31.22
C THR A 23 12.45 20.51 29.78
N LEU A 24 11.72 19.92 28.86
CA LEU A 24 12.12 19.82 27.46
C LEU A 24 12.16 21.21 26.78
N VAL A 25 11.16 22.04 27.07
CA VAL A 25 11.10 23.43 26.59
C VAL A 25 12.22 24.28 27.17
N PHE A 26 12.57 24.04 28.44
CA PHE A 26 13.62 24.79 29.13
C PHE A 26 15.04 24.44 28.62
N ILE A 27 15.28 23.17 28.27
CA ILE A 27 16.55 22.71 27.66
C ILE A 27 16.75 23.31 26.24
N VAL A 28 15.66 23.44 25.48
CA VAL A 28 15.71 24.03 24.14
C VAL A 28 15.90 25.56 24.19
N MET A 29 15.39 26.22 25.24
CA MET A 29 15.50 27.69 25.40
C MET A 29 16.83 28.20 25.92
N SER A 30 17.60 27.37 26.65
CA SER A 30 18.85 27.81 27.32
C SER A 30 20.08 27.87 26.40
N ALA A 31 19.98 27.50 25.15
CA ALA A 31 21.14 27.35 24.24
C ALA A 31 21.48 28.59 23.40
N HIS A 32 20.72 29.67 23.44
CA HIS A 32 20.99 30.83 22.57
C HIS A 32 20.69 32.20 23.21
N SER A 33 21.63 32.69 23.92
CA SER A 33 21.76 34.15 24.13
C SER A 33 23.15 34.57 23.67
N ILE A 34 23.22 35.49 22.68
CA ILE A 34 24.23 36.54 22.53
C ILE A 34 24.22 37.09 21.08
N TYR A 35 24.13 38.38 21.04
CA TYR A 35 24.51 39.43 20.07
C TYR A 35 23.41 40.16 19.30
N ALA A 36 23.25 41.41 19.70
CA ALA A 36 22.71 42.52 18.91
C ALA A 36 23.77 43.63 18.82
N GLN A 37 24.02 44.14 17.60
CA GLN A 37 24.63 45.46 17.40
C GLN A 37 24.28 46.14 16.07
N ASP A 38 24.34 47.44 16.03
CA ASP A 38 23.71 48.47 15.24
C ASP A 38 23.99 48.62 13.73
N ALA A 39 23.19 49.42 13.05
CA ALA A 39 22.96 49.52 11.64
C ALA A 39 23.75 50.59 10.91
N LYS A 40 24.41 50.21 9.78
CA LYS A 40 24.76 51.10 8.64
C LYS A 40 23.95 50.68 7.41
N LYS A 41 23.63 51.64 6.50
CA LYS A 41 22.97 51.32 5.22
C LYS A 41 23.70 50.19 4.49
N HIS A 42 23.00 49.08 4.29
CA HIS A 42 23.59 47.82 3.85
C HIS A 42 23.24 47.56 2.40
N GLU A 43 24.24 47.48 1.55
CA GLU A 43 24.14 46.90 0.20
C GLU A 43 24.41 45.42 0.26
N VAL A 44 23.53 44.65 -0.36
CA VAL A 44 23.65 43.18 -0.46
C VAL A 44 24.08 42.85 -1.88
N GLN A 45 25.14 42.06 -1.99
CA GLN A 45 25.58 41.52 -3.26
C GLN A 45 24.69 40.35 -3.69
N ILE A 46 24.11 40.45 -4.87
CA ILE A 46 23.23 39.43 -5.44
C ILE A 46 24.02 38.58 -6.43
N TRP A 47 23.97 37.26 -6.25
CA TRP A 47 24.65 36.30 -7.12
C TRP A 47 23.61 35.42 -7.82
N GLY A 48 23.47 35.59 -9.14
CA GLY A 48 22.73 34.74 -10.05
C GLY A 48 23.66 34.09 -11.08
N HIS A 49 23.11 33.28 -11.97
CA HIS A 49 23.86 32.73 -13.12
C HIS A 49 22.95 32.66 -14.36
N LEU A 50 23.58 32.89 -15.54
CA LEU A 50 22.91 32.91 -16.84
C LEU A 50 23.18 31.60 -17.59
N VAL A 51 22.10 31.02 -18.17
CA VAL A 51 22.19 29.81 -18.98
C VAL A 51 21.40 29.94 -20.27
N ASP A 52 21.83 29.22 -21.28
CA ASP A 52 21.09 29.00 -22.51
C ASP A 52 19.82 28.15 -22.21
N ILE A 53 18.64 28.63 -22.64
CA ILE A 53 17.36 28.00 -22.32
C ILE A 53 17.22 26.56 -22.85
N PHE A 54 17.94 26.23 -23.92
CA PHE A 54 17.87 24.91 -24.56
C PHE A 54 18.95 23.94 -24.06
N THR A 55 20.21 24.42 -23.98
CA THR A 55 21.34 23.56 -23.64
C THR A 55 21.69 23.57 -22.17
N TYR A 56 21.17 24.53 -21.41
CA TYR A 56 21.48 24.80 -20.01
C TYR A 56 22.97 25.02 -19.74
N LYS A 57 23.75 25.25 -20.82
CA LYS A 57 25.16 25.65 -20.69
C LYS A 57 25.29 27.08 -20.23
N PRO A 58 26.31 27.42 -19.43
CA PRO A 58 26.56 28.77 -19.01
C PRO A 58 26.82 29.69 -20.22
N VAL A 59 26.27 30.89 -20.20
CA VAL A 59 26.46 31.89 -21.25
C VAL A 59 27.32 33.03 -20.68
N ILE A 60 28.60 32.98 -20.98
CA ILE A 60 29.65 33.92 -20.54
C ILE A 60 29.63 35.16 -21.46
N ASP A 61 30.11 36.31 -20.98
CA ASP A 61 30.19 37.58 -21.73
C ASP A 61 28.84 38.08 -22.29
N ALA A 62 27.74 37.69 -21.66
CA ALA A 62 26.43 38.29 -21.92
C ALA A 62 26.29 39.59 -21.11
N THR A 63 25.75 40.62 -21.71
CA THR A 63 25.39 41.84 -21.00
C THR A 63 24.08 41.61 -20.25
N PHE A 64 24.04 41.99 -18.99
CA PHE A 64 22.79 42.01 -18.20
C PHE A 64 22.52 43.42 -17.70
N THR A 65 21.25 43.78 -17.66
CA THR A 65 20.75 45.05 -17.09
C THR A 65 19.66 44.75 -16.11
N VAL A 66 19.84 45.14 -14.86
CA VAL A 66 18.83 45.00 -13.79
C VAL A 66 17.97 46.24 -13.79
N MET A 67 16.68 46.07 -13.92
CA MET A 67 15.67 47.14 -13.98
C MET A 67 14.61 46.95 -12.90
N THR A 68 13.99 47.98 -12.44
CA THR A 68 12.77 47.97 -11.64
C THR A 68 11.58 47.50 -12.47
N SER A 69 10.44 47.20 -11.82
CA SER A 69 9.19 46.84 -12.51
C SER A 69 8.72 47.87 -13.53
N ASP A 70 9.15 49.13 -13.36
CA ASP A 70 8.80 50.26 -14.21
C ASP A 70 9.84 50.48 -15.34
N SER A 71 10.70 49.47 -15.56
CA SER A 71 11.75 49.44 -16.59
C SER A 71 12.88 50.47 -16.41
N VAL A 72 13.05 51.04 -15.22
CA VAL A 72 14.17 51.95 -14.91
C VAL A 72 15.43 51.12 -14.58
N ALA A 73 16.52 51.34 -15.27
CA ALA A 73 17.78 50.64 -15.06
C ALA A 73 18.38 50.98 -13.68
N VAL A 74 18.69 49.96 -12.90
CA VAL A 74 19.31 50.06 -11.57
C VAL A 74 20.84 49.85 -11.69
N THR A 75 21.23 48.84 -12.42
CA THR A 75 22.64 48.50 -12.67
C THR A 75 22.76 47.59 -13.90
N SER A 76 23.97 47.57 -14.47
CA SER A 76 24.28 46.69 -15.60
C SER A 76 25.68 46.10 -15.45
N GLY A 77 25.95 44.96 -16.12
CA GLY A 77 27.26 44.31 -16.10
C GLY A 77 27.34 43.21 -17.16
N LYS A 78 28.46 42.52 -17.17
CA LYS A 78 28.65 41.33 -18.01
C LYS A 78 28.79 40.08 -17.17
N THR A 79 28.28 38.97 -17.72
CA THR A 79 28.43 37.68 -17.04
C THR A 79 29.86 37.19 -17.06
N SER A 80 30.38 36.81 -15.92
CA SER A 80 31.74 36.30 -15.73
C SER A 80 31.79 34.80 -15.59
N GLN A 81 32.83 34.15 -16.09
CA GLN A 81 33.07 32.73 -15.89
C GLN A 81 33.57 32.47 -14.47
N GLY A 82 33.04 31.46 -13.85
CA GLY A 82 33.55 30.95 -12.60
C GLY A 82 33.11 29.50 -12.36
N ASP A 83 33.63 28.90 -11.33
CA ASP A 83 33.32 27.56 -10.91
C ASP A 83 32.63 27.59 -9.53
N TYR A 84 31.53 26.87 -9.41
CA TYR A 84 30.86 26.70 -8.14
C TYR A 84 30.65 25.21 -7.87
N SER A 85 31.39 24.67 -6.92
CA SER A 85 31.37 23.25 -6.56
C SER A 85 31.73 22.30 -7.73
N GLY A 86 32.73 22.71 -8.57
CA GLY A 86 33.18 21.93 -9.73
C GLY A 86 32.25 21.98 -10.95
N ILE A 87 31.32 22.94 -10.98
CA ILE A 87 30.40 23.17 -12.12
C ILE A 87 30.67 24.56 -12.69
N PRO A 88 31.09 24.66 -13.97
CA PRO A 88 31.27 25.94 -14.63
C PRO A 88 29.96 26.73 -14.67
N ARG A 89 30.01 28.01 -14.32
CA ARG A 89 28.84 28.90 -14.34
C ARG A 89 29.21 30.25 -14.97
N ALA A 90 28.22 30.92 -15.58
CA ALA A 90 28.27 32.29 -15.99
C ALA A 90 27.56 33.13 -14.93
N PHE A 91 28.33 33.79 -14.06
CA PHE A 91 27.76 34.55 -12.95
C PHE A 91 27.21 35.89 -13.39
N VAL A 92 26.07 36.27 -12.86
CA VAL A 92 25.43 37.58 -12.88
C VAL A 92 25.56 38.14 -11.47
N ILE A 93 26.41 39.11 -11.24
CA ILE A 93 26.70 39.68 -9.92
C ILE A 93 26.34 41.17 -9.92
N PHE A 94 25.53 41.61 -8.97
CA PHE A 94 25.14 43.01 -8.80
C PHE A 94 24.76 43.30 -7.35
N ASN A 95 24.76 44.61 -6.98
CA ASN A 95 24.39 45.02 -5.64
C ASN A 95 22.99 45.65 -5.61
N LEU A 96 22.25 45.37 -4.54
CA LEU A 96 20.94 45.97 -4.27
C LEU A 96 20.85 46.40 -2.81
N ASN A 97 20.11 47.46 -2.57
CA ASN A 97 19.83 48.00 -1.22
C ASN A 97 18.35 47.90 -0.81
N LYS A 98 17.49 47.47 -1.71
CA LYS A 98 16.04 47.33 -1.43
C LYS A 98 15.52 46.00 -1.95
N ALA A 99 14.59 45.39 -1.19
CA ALA A 99 13.78 44.28 -1.66
C ALA A 99 12.72 44.81 -2.66
N GLY A 100 12.33 43.96 -3.64
CA GLY A 100 11.36 44.36 -4.66
C GLY A 100 11.32 43.44 -5.85
N LYS A 101 10.52 43.78 -6.84
CA LYS A 101 10.47 43.07 -8.11
C LYS A 101 11.41 43.75 -9.10
N TYR A 102 12.26 42.92 -9.72
CA TYR A 102 13.25 43.35 -10.68
C TYR A 102 13.10 42.56 -11.98
N ILE A 103 13.43 43.22 -13.10
CA ILE A 103 13.52 42.61 -14.42
C ILE A 103 14.99 42.57 -14.82
N ILE A 104 15.53 41.38 -15.08
CA ILE A 104 16.91 41.25 -15.55
C ILE A 104 16.86 41.01 -17.07
N LYS A 105 17.22 42.00 -17.82
CA LYS A 105 17.39 41.96 -19.28
C LYS A 105 18.74 41.31 -19.59
N CYS A 106 18.76 40.28 -20.41
CA CYS A 106 19.98 39.61 -20.83
C CYS A 106 20.14 39.69 -22.36
N GLU A 107 21.32 40.09 -22.81
CA GLU A 107 21.67 40.33 -24.22
C GLU A 107 23.02 39.70 -24.56
N LYS A 108 23.10 39.03 -25.69
CA LYS A 108 24.33 38.51 -26.27
C LYS A 108 24.17 38.32 -27.78
N GLU A 109 25.24 38.56 -28.55
CA GLU A 109 25.23 38.28 -29.97
C GLU A 109 24.92 36.79 -30.26
N GLY A 110 24.01 36.57 -31.20
CA GLY A 110 23.50 35.20 -31.52
C GLY A 110 22.38 34.72 -30.61
N TYR A 111 21.90 35.56 -29.68
CA TYR A 111 20.78 35.25 -28.78
C TYR A 111 19.67 36.30 -28.90
N GLU A 112 18.43 35.88 -28.70
CA GLU A 112 17.29 36.77 -28.53
C GLU A 112 17.41 37.55 -27.21
N THR A 113 17.17 38.85 -27.18
CA THR A 113 17.07 39.62 -25.93
C THR A 113 16.01 38.98 -25.03
N THR A 114 16.36 38.63 -23.82
CA THR A 114 15.45 37.93 -22.90
C THR A 114 15.29 38.70 -21.60
N TYR A 115 14.07 38.79 -21.12
CA TYR A 115 13.71 39.46 -19.86
C TYR A 115 13.35 38.39 -18.83
N ASN A 116 14.00 38.43 -17.66
CA ASN A 116 13.81 37.48 -16.58
C ASN A 116 13.25 38.24 -15.37
N ASP A 117 12.00 37.93 -14.99
CA ASP A 117 11.37 38.50 -13.81
C ASP A 117 11.89 37.81 -12.55
N TYR A 118 12.30 38.62 -11.57
CA TYR A 118 12.78 38.13 -10.29
C TYR A 118 12.24 38.94 -9.12
N GLU A 119 11.77 38.30 -8.05
CA GLU A 119 11.27 38.97 -6.85
C GLU A 119 12.21 38.67 -5.67
N ILE A 120 12.80 39.74 -5.10
CA ILE A 120 13.58 39.67 -3.86
C ILE A 120 12.64 40.08 -2.72
N LYS A 121 12.16 39.11 -1.99
CA LYS A 121 11.11 39.29 -0.97
C LYS A 121 11.58 40.05 0.25
N LYS A 122 12.83 39.87 0.67
CA LYS A 122 13.41 40.51 1.85
C LYS A 122 14.93 40.50 1.80
N ILE A 123 15.55 41.58 2.25
CA ILE A 123 16.98 41.69 2.49
C ILE A 123 17.16 41.88 4.00
N TYR A 124 17.92 41.04 4.63
CA TYR A 124 18.15 41.07 6.07
C TYR A 124 19.34 41.97 6.40
N LYS A 125 19.29 42.68 7.53
CA LYS A 125 20.32 43.68 7.96
C LYS A 125 21.75 43.12 8.11
N ASN A 126 21.86 41.77 8.23
CA ASN A 126 23.16 41.10 8.39
C ASN A 126 23.57 40.27 7.15
N GLU A 127 22.84 40.40 6.04
CA GLU A 127 23.09 39.61 4.83
C GLU A 127 23.99 40.44 3.89
N THR A 128 25.19 39.94 3.69
CA THR A 128 26.17 40.59 2.78
C THR A 128 26.12 40.01 1.37
N LEU A 129 25.55 38.79 1.22
CA LEU A 129 25.48 38.04 -0.01
C LEU A 129 24.17 37.26 -0.11
N LEU A 130 23.39 37.50 -1.17
CA LEU A 130 22.20 36.74 -1.50
C LEU A 130 22.41 35.93 -2.79
N ARG A 131 22.29 34.58 -2.71
CA ARG A 131 22.41 33.72 -3.87
C ARG A 131 21.04 33.36 -4.41
N LEU A 132 20.87 33.59 -5.72
CA LEU A 132 19.63 33.26 -6.41
C LEU A 132 19.61 31.80 -6.85
N ASN A 133 18.62 31.04 -6.41
CA ASN A 133 18.52 29.61 -6.73
C ASN A 133 18.00 29.35 -8.16
N LYS A 134 17.30 30.27 -8.77
CA LYS A 134 16.74 30.15 -10.11
C LYS A 134 17.68 30.81 -11.12
N PRO A 135 18.16 30.10 -12.17
CA PRO A 135 19.00 30.70 -13.19
C PRO A 135 18.22 31.67 -14.04
N PHE A 136 18.89 32.71 -14.50
CA PHE A 136 18.44 33.54 -15.61
C PHE A 136 18.61 32.77 -16.91
N VAL A 137 17.73 32.99 -17.88
CA VAL A 137 17.76 32.26 -19.15
C VAL A 137 17.87 33.23 -20.32
N ILE A 138 18.57 32.78 -21.36
CA ILE A 138 18.67 33.47 -22.65
C ILE A 138 18.52 32.46 -23.80
N LYS A 139 17.85 32.86 -24.89
CA LYS A 139 17.47 31.97 -25.97
C LYS A 139 18.28 32.27 -27.23
N ARG A 140 18.91 31.25 -27.85
CA ARG A 140 19.62 31.40 -29.12
C ARG A 140 18.68 31.74 -30.28
N ILE A 141 19.14 32.63 -31.16
CA ILE A 141 18.49 32.93 -32.41
C ILE A 141 18.71 31.75 -33.35
N THR A 142 17.67 31.02 -33.67
CA THR A 142 17.66 29.96 -34.69
C THR A 142 17.36 30.62 -36.05
N LYS A 143 18.39 30.92 -36.87
CA LYS A 143 18.18 31.27 -38.25
C LYS A 143 17.62 30.06 -39.00
N SER A 144 16.34 30.07 -39.37
CA SER A 144 15.75 29.14 -40.32
C SER A 144 16.17 29.50 -41.73
N GLN A 145 17.18 28.84 -42.28
CA GLN A 145 17.38 28.86 -43.74
C GLN A 145 16.32 27.96 -44.37
N LYS A 146 15.43 28.53 -45.15
CA LYS A 146 14.56 27.80 -46.05
C LYS A 146 15.39 27.28 -47.23
N LEU A 147 15.86 26.04 -47.13
CA LEU A 147 16.34 25.29 -48.28
C LEU A 147 15.13 24.69 -49.02
N LYS A 148 15.00 25.04 -50.27
CA LYS A 148 14.01 24.46 -51.18
C LYS A 148 14.26 22.95 -51.32
N GLY A 149 13.25 22.14 -50.93
CA GLY A 149 13.10 20.78 -51.45
C GLY A 149 13.60 19.59 -50.64
N VAL A 150 13.86 19.68 -49.33
CA VAL A 150 14.08 18.50 -48.51
C VAL A 150 13.25 18.60 -47.23
N THR A 151 12.23 17.77 -47.10
CA THR A 151 11.47 17.62 -45.88
C THR A 151 12.32 16.79 -44.90
N VAL A 152 13.22 17.40 -44.13
CA VAL A 152 13.88 16.78 -43.04
C VAL A 152 12.85 16.64 -41.93
N LYS A 153 12.28 15.46 -41.74
CA LYS A 153 11.57 15.11 -40.50
C LYS A 153 12.61 15.14 -39.39
N ALA A 154 12.76 16.28 -38.72
CA ALA A 154 13.55 16.37 -37.50
C ALA A 154 12.95 15.39 -36.49
N THR A 155 13.70 14.36 -36.10
CA THR A 155 13.28 13.39 -35.07
C THR A 155 13.16 14.17 -33.78
N LYS A 156 11.94 14.37 -33.30
CA LYS A 156 11.71 15.02 -32.00
C LYS A 156 12.44 14.25 -30.91
N ILE A 157 13.25 14.94 -30.09
CA ILE A 157 13.95 14.32 -28.96
C ILE A 157 12.89 13.78 -28.00
N LYS A 158 12.86 12.45 -27.81
CA LYS A 158 11.85 11.78 -26.98
C LYS A 158 12.02 12.15 -25.50
N PHE A 159 13.25 12.16 -25.00
CA PHE A 159 13.56 12.52 -23.62
C PHE A 159 14.98 13.04 -23.45
N TYR A 160 15.19 13.81 -22.39
CA TYR A 160 16.49 14.36 -22.03
C TYR A 160 16.56 14.66 -20.52
N ASN A 161 17.79 14.73 -19.98
CA ASN A 161 18.02 15.12 -18.60
C ASN A 161 18.32 16.62 -18.53
N ARG A 162 17.72 17.30 -17.55
CA ARG A 162 18.00 18.69 -17.19
C ARG A 162 18.36 18.74 -15.70
N GLY A 163 19.66 18.72 -15.40
CA GLY A 163 20.11 18.45 -14.03
C GLY A 163 19.64 17.07 -13.58
N ASP A 164 19.03 16.99 -12.40
CA ASP A 164 18.47 15.75 -11.84
C ASP A 164 17.03 15.46 -12.32
N THR A 165 16.48 16.31 -13.20
CA THR A 165 15.14 16.11 -13.77
C THR A 165 15.21 15.38 -15.11
N LEU A 166 14.49 14.27 -15.22
CA LEU A 166 14.26 13.55 -16.47
C LEU A 166 12.98 14.10 -17.13
N ILE A 167 13.09 14.58 -18.37
CA ILE A 167 11.99 15.22 -19.10
C ILE A 167 11.67 14.43 -20.35
N TYR A 168 10.42 14.01 -20.51
CA TYR A 168 9.87 13.39 -21.71
C TYR A 168 8.99 14.38 -22.44
N ASN A 169 9.16 14.49 -23.76
CA ASN A 169 8.31 15.30 -24.62
C ASN A 169 7.14 14.45 -25.14
N ALA A 170 5.93 14.70 -24.68
CA ALA A 170 4.77 13.88 -25.02
C ALA A 170 4.50 13.83 -26.54
N ASP A 171 4.69 14.95 -27.24
CA ASP A 171 4.48 15.03 -28.69
C ASP A 171 5.54 14.25 -29.53
N ALA A 172 6.56 13.69 -28.89
CA ALA A 172 7.56 12.83 -29.56
C ALA A 172 7.19 11.34 -29.57
N PHE A 173 6.09 10.98 -28.90
CA PHE A 173 5.54 9.63 -28.86
C PHE A 173 4.33 9.57 -29.76
N GLU A 174 4.35 8.65 -30.73
CA GLU A 174 3.21 8.40 -31.60
C GLU A 174 2.22 7.50 -30.85
N LEU A 175 1.11 8.07 -30.46
CA LEU A 175 0.02 7.39 -29.78
C LEU A 175 -1.20 7.37 -30.68
N GLU A 176 -2.01 6.35 -30.53
CA GLU A 176 -3.29 6.29 -31.24
C GLU A 176 -4.21 7.44 -30.80
N GLU A 177 -5.04 7.88 -31.74
CA GLU A 177 -6.04 8.89 -31.43
C GLU A 177 -7.00 8.39 -30.34
N GLY A 178 -7.24 9.19 -29.30
CA GLY A 178 -8.04 8.79 -28.17
C GLY A 178 -7.30 7.99 -27.10
N SER A 179 -5.96 7.84 -27.18
CA SER A 179 -5.16 7.24 -26.11
C SER A 179 -5.14 8.11 -24.86
N MET A 180 -5.10 7.48 -23.68
CA MET A 180 -5.03 8.16 -22.39
C MET A 180 -3.59 8.25 -21.89
N LEU A 181 -3.40 8.85 -20.73
CA LEU A 181 -2.08 9.08 -20.12
C LEU A 181 -1.32 7.78 -19.83
N ASP A 182 -2.02 6.72 -19.44
CA ASP A 182 -1.47 5.38 -19.22
C ASP A 182 -0.70 4.86 -20.42
N ALA A 183 -1.31 4.96 -21.63
CA ALA A 183 -0.68 4.58 -22.88
C ALA A 183 0.58 5.42 -23.18
N LEU A 184 0.57 6.70 -22.83
CA LEU A 184 1.78 7.54 -22.91
C LEU A 184 2.84 7.07 -21.94
N VAL A 185 2.48 6.84 -20.67
CA VAL A 185 3.42 6.43 -19.60
C VAL A 185 4.06 5.08 -19.91
N GLN A 186 3.31 4.13 -20.47
CA GLN A 186 3.82 2.82 -20.89
C GLN A 186 4.85 2.91 -22.02
N GLN A 187 4.78 3.94 -22.88
CA GLN A 187 5.74 4.16 -23.95
C GLN A 187 6.98 4.96 -23.52
N LEU A 188 6.97 5.57 -22.32
CA LEU A 188 8.11 6.35 -21.86
C LEU A 188 9.32 5.44 -21.62
N PRO A 189 10.49 5.79 -22.15
CA PRO A 189 11.72 5.06 -21.89
C PRO A 189 12.04 4.97 -20.40
N ASP A 190 12.45 3.77 -19.94
CA ASP A 190 12.81 3.48 -18.54
C ASP A 190 11.66 3.60 -17.52
N VAL A 191 10.43 3.72 -17.99
CA VAL A 191 9.22 3.77 -17.15
C VAL A 191 8.48 2.44 -17.26
N GLU A 192 8.03 1.94 -16.12
CA GLU A 192 7.20 0.75 -15.99
C GLU A 192 5.92 1.14 -15.25
N LEU A 193 4.80 0.90 -15.89
CA LEU A 193 3.48 1.03 -15.28
C LEU A 193 3.00 -0.37 -14.87
N LYS A 194 2.83 -0.59 -13.57
CA LYS A 194 2.31 -1.82 -13.00
C LYS A 194 0.81 -1.71 -12.74
N LYS A 195 0.20 -2.86 -12.49
CA LYS A 195 -1.19 -2.96 -12.05
C LYS A 195 -1.44 -2.07 -10.83
N GLY A 196 -2.61 -1.42 -10.79
CA GLY A 196 -2.95 -0.46 -9.73
C GLY A 196 -2.33 0.91 -9.88
N GLY A 197 -1.82 1.27 -11.08
CA GLY A 197 -1.25 2.60 -11.35
C GLY A 197 0.10 2.85 -10.69
N GLU A 198 0.79 1.80 -10.26
CA GLU A 198 2.14 1.92 -9.73
C GLU A 198 3.15 2.20 -10.84
N ILE A 199 3.81 3.34 -10.77
CA ILE A 199 4.80 3.76 -11.75
C ILE A 199 6.19 3.57 -11.16
N TYR A 200 7.07 2.95 -11.93
CA TYR A 200 8.48 2.83 -11.60
C TYR A 200 9.31 3.48 -12.71
N VAL A 201 10.27 4.29 -12.33
CA VAL A 201 11.23 4.90 -13.26
C VAL A 201 12.61 4.36 -12.93
N ARG A 202 13.23 3.66 -13.89
CA ARG A 202 14.51 2.97 -13.66
C ARG A 202 14.54 2.11 -12.40
N GLY A 203 13.43 1.42 -12.13
CA GLY A 203 13.27 0.53 -10.98
C GLY A 203 12.96 1.21 -9.64
N LYS A 204 12.95 2.55 -9.56
CA LYS A 204 12.51 3.27 -8.38
C LYS A 204 11.02 3.60 -8.49
N LYS A 205 10.26 3.29 -7.44
CA LYS A 205 8.83 3.63 -7.35
C LYS A 205 8.66 5.14 -7.33
N VAL A 206 7.75 5.65 -8.14
CA VAL A 206 7.30 7.04 -8.09
C VAL A 206 6.40 7.21 -6.87
N ASP A 207 6.76 8.13 -5.97
CA ASP A 207 6.00 8.39 -4.76
C ASP A 207 4.76 9.25 -5.03
N GLU A 208 4.87 10.18 -5.99
CA GLU A 208 3.82 11.14 -6.32
C GLU A 208 3.61 11.27 -7.83
N LEU A 209 2.36 11.21 -8.27
CA LEU A 209 1.96 11.57 -9.63
C LEU A 209 1.26 12.94 -9.59
N LEU A 210 1.91 13.94 -10.15
CA LEU A 210 1.46 15.33 -10.09
C LEU A 210 0.88 15.77 -11.44
N LEU A 211 -0.14 16.60 -11.41
CA LEU A 211 -0.66 17.31 -12.57
C LEU A 211 -0.34 18.80 -12.44
N ASN A 212 0.45 19.35 -13.38
CA ASN A 212 0.93 20.75 -13.33
C ASN A 212 1.58 21.10 -11.97
N GLY A 213 2.35 20.18 -11.39
CA GLY A 213 3.06 20.35 -10.13
C GLY A 213 2.24 20.14 -8.85
N ARG A 214 1.02 19.63 -8.94
CA ARG A 214 0.11 19.42 -7.80
C ARG A 214 -0.41 18.00 -7.75
N ASP A 215 -0.55 17.46 -6.54
CA ASP A 215 -1.26 16.20 -6.31
C ASP A 215 -2.77 16.46 -6.36
N PHE A 216 -3.35 16.30 -7.54
CA PHE A 216 -4.78 16.50 -7.74
C PHE A 216 -5.62 15.30 -7.34
N PHE A 217 -5.03 14.12 -7.19
CA PHE A 217 -5.79 12.87 -7.14
C PHE A 217 -5.64 12.13 -5.82
N ASN A 218 -5.13 12.79 -4.78
CA ASN A 218 -4.98 12.22 -3.43
C ASN A 218 -4.35 10.83 -3.44
N LYS A 219 -3.33 10.64 -4.30
CA LYS A 219 -2.63 9.37 -4.57
C LYS A 219 -3.42 8.34 -5.39
N ASP A 220 -4.65 8.64 -5.81
CA ASP A 220 -5.38 7.78 -6.75
C ASP A 220 -4.89 8.03 -8.18
N ARG A 221 -3.84 7.31 -8.56
CA ARG A 221 -3.13 7.49 -9.83
C ARG A 221 -3.91 7.00 -11.03
N ASN A 222 -4.76 5.98 -10.83
CA ASN A 222 -5.51 5.39 -11.91
C ASN A 222 -6.46 6.40 -12.55
N ILE A 223 -7.07 7.24 -11.75
CA ILE A 223 -8.00 8.26 -12.27
C ILE A 223 -7.32 9.13 -13.34
N ILE A 224 -6.11 9.63 -13.09
CA ILE A 224 -5.41 10.47 -14.06
C ILE A 224 -4.85 9.66 -15.24
N LEU A 225 -4.30 8.47 -14.96
CA LEU A 225 -3.70 7.62 -15.97
C LEU A 225 -4.70 7.23 -17.05
N GLU A 226 -5.91 6.92 -16.68
CA GLU A 226 -6.88 6.29 -17.56
C GLU A 226 -7.93 7.26 -18.11
N ASN A 227 -8.01 8.48 -17.57
CA ASN A 227 -9.00 9.46 -18.03
C ASN A 227 -8.39 10.73 -18.64
N LEU A 228 -7.11 11.01 -18.42
CA LEU A 228 -6.48 12.17 -19.03
C LEU A 228 -6.03 11.83 -20.46
N PRO A 229 -6.60 12.44 -21.49
CA PRO A 229 -6.17 12.21 -22.86
C PRO A 229 -4.70 12.59 -23.08
N SER A 230 -3.94 11.69 -23.69
CA SER A 230 -2.50 11.86 -23.93
C SER A 230 -2.17 13.11 -24.74
N TYR A 231 -3.03 13.52 -25.68
CA TYR A 231 -2.86 14.70 -26.50
C TYR A 231 -2.87 16.02 -25.72
N MET A 232 -3.42 16.02 -24.48
CA MET A 232 -3.40 17.19 -23.61
C MET A 232 -2.05 17.40 -22.96
N VAL A 233 -1.21 16.37 -22.90
CA VAL A 233 0.09 16.39 -22.23
C VAL A 233 1.12 17.10 -23.11
N ASN A 234 1.90 18.00 -22.51
CA ASN A 234 3.05 18.66 -23.12
C ASN A 234 4.34 17.91 -22.79
N GLN A 235 4.59 17.73 -21.50
CA GLN A 235 5.80 17.08 -20.98
C GLN A 235 5.47 16.22 -19.76
N VAL A 236 6.25 15.16 -19.58
CA VAL A 236 6.30 14.40 -18.34
C VAL A 236 7.67 14.63 -17.71
N LYS A 237 7.70 15.14 -16.47
CA LYS A 237 8.93 15.43 -15.74
C LYS A 237 9.05 14.52 -14.53
N VAL A 238 10.19 13.89 -14.39
CA VAL A 238 10.50 13.03 -13.24
C VAL A 238 11.69 13.62 -12.49
N TYR A 239 11.47 13.92 -11.21
CA TYR A 239 12.46 14.55 -10.36
C TYR A 239 12.23 14.20 -8.89
N GLU A 240 13.28 14.34 -8.08
CA GLU A 240 13.13 14.26 -6.63
C GLU A 240 12.66 15.61 -6.09
N ARG A 241 11.56 15.60 -5.37
CA ARG A 241 11.04 16.76 -4.64
C ARG A 241 11.33 16.60 -3.16
N GLU A 242 11.85 17.62 -2.56
CA GLU A 242 12.05 17.67 -1.12
C GLU A 242 10.72 18.06 -0.45
N ASP A 243 10.25 17.23 0.47
CA ASP A 243 9.10 17.57 1.32
C ASP A 243 9.62 18.38 2.50
N GLU A 244 9.27 19.66 2.58
CA GLU A 244 9.76 20.58 3.60
C GLU A 244 9.38 20.15 5.02
N ILE A 245 8.28 19.43 5.18
CA ILE A 245 7.82 18.93 6.48
C ILE A 245 8.65 17.73 6.90
N LEU A 246 8.82 16.76 5.99
CA LEU A 246 9.69 15.62 6.22
C LEU A 246 11.14 16.05 6.39
N LYS A 247 11.57 17.10 5.70
CA LYS A 247 12.92 17.67 5.86
C LYS A 247 13.21 18.16 7.27
N LYS A 248 12.23 18.73 7.95
CA LYS A 248 12.37 19.19 9.34
C LYS A 248 12.37 18.02 10.33
N SER A 249 11.59 16.97 10.07
CA SER A 249 11.48 15.80 10.93
C SER A 249 12.47 14.69 10.57
N ASN A 250 12.73 14.46 9.26
CA ASN A 250 13.63 13.42 8.77
C ASN A 250 14.28 13.84 7.43
N PRO A 251 15.39 14.64 7.47
CA PRO A 251 16.01 15.21 6.28
C PRO A 251 16.46 14.18 5.25
N ASP A 252 16.90 13.00 5.69
CA ASP A 252 17.44 11.97 4.79
C ASP A 252 16.37 11.21 4.00
N ASN A 253 15.12 11.18 4.50
CA ASN A 253 13.96 10.58 3.85
C ASN A 253 12.97 11.63 3.31
N SER A 254 13.37 12.88 3.23
CA SER A 254 12.50 13.98 2.77
C SER A 254 12.31 14.06 1.26
N LYS A 255 13.06 13.27 0.49
CA LYS A 255 13.03 13.27 -0.97
C LYS A 255 12.03 12.28 -1.52
N LEU A 256 10.99 12.80 -2.16
CA LEU A 256 9.97 12.03 -2.86
C LEU A 256 10.24 12.03 -4.36
N LEU A 257 10.22 10.87 -5.00
CA LEU A 257 10.30 10.79 -6.46
C LEU A 257 8.94 11.17 -7.04
N SER A 258 8.88 12.33 -7.71
CA SER A 258 7.66 12.87 -8.28
C SER A 258 7.67 12.75 -9.80
N MET A 259 6.59 12.24 -10.39
CA MET A 259 6.29 12.33 -11.81
C MET A 259 5.25 13.42 -12.03
N ASN A 260 5.63 14.49 -12.74
CA ASN A 260 4.77 15.63 -12.96
C ASN A 260 4.33 15.70 -14.42
N ILE A 261 3.03 15.55 -14.64
CA ILE A 261 2.38 15.65 -15.93
C ILE A 261 2.07 17.13 -16.21
N GLN A 262 2.75 17.70 -17.17
CA GLN A 262 2.51 19.09 -17.60
C GLN A 262 1.56 19.12 -18.79
N LEU A 263 0.43 19.78 -18.62
CA LEU A 263 -0.54 19.99 -19.70
C LEU A 263 -0.11 21.12 -20.64
N LYS A 264 -0.52 21.02 -21.91
CA LYS A 264 -0.47 22.15 -22.84
C LYS A 264 -1.36 23.26 -22.31
N ARG A 265 -0.94 24.52 -22.42
CA ARG A 265 -1.60 25.69 -21.80
C ARG A 265 -3.10 25.78 -22.14
N LYS A 266 -3.48 25.40 -23.34
CA LYS A 266 -4.88 25.42 -23.79
C LYS A 266 -5.78 24.39 -23.08
N TYR A 267 -5.20 23.38 -22.39
CA TYR A 267 -5.92 22.34 -21.66
C TYR A 267 -5.81 22.48 -20.14
N SER A 268 -5.40 23.61 -19.62
CA SER A 268 -5.29 23.85 -18.17
C SER A 268 -6.65 23.94 -17.45
N ILE A 269 -7.74 24.11 -18.17
CA ILE A 269 -9.12 24.12 -17.68
C ILE A 269 -9.94 23.21 -18.61
N GLY A 270 -10.73 22.32 -18.05
CA GLY A 270 -11.51 21.41 -18.89
C GLY A 270 -12.54 20.57 -18.14
N TRP A 271 -13.35 19.90 -18.95
CA TRP A 271 -14.26 18.83 -18.56
C TRP A 271 -13.88 17.57 -19.31
N ILE A 272 -13.81 16.46 -18.59
CA ILE A 272 -13.65 15.12 -19.14
C ILE A 272 -14.81 14.30 -18.61
N ALA A 273 -15.52 13.61 -19.47
CA ALA A 273 -16.55 12.68 -19.04
C ALA A 273 -16.51 11.42 -19.91
N ASN A 274 -16.67 10.27 -19.29
CA ASN A 274 -16.74 8.97 -19.93
C ASN A 274 -18.01 8.28 -19.46
N ALA A 275 -18.80 7.78 -20.41
CA ALA A 275 -19.93 6.90 -20.14
C ALA A 275 -19.69 5.58 -20.88
N GLU A 276 -19.84 4.48 -20.18
CA GLU A 276 -19.67 3.13 -20.72
C GLU A 276 -20.90 2.30 -20.40
N ALA A 277 -21.39 1.56 -21.39
CA ALA A 277 -22.47 0.59 -21.20
C ALA A 277 -22.16 -0.68 -21.99
N GLY A 278 -22.50 -1.83 -21.43
CA GLY A 278 -22.24 -3.12 -22.05
C GLY A 278 -23.21 -4.20 -21.62
N VAL A 279 -23.44 -5.12 -22.53
CA VAL A 279 -24.26 -6.32 -22.32
C VAL A 279 -23.51 -7.53 -22.87
N GLY A 280 -23.65 -8.66 -22.22
CA GLY A 280 -22.93 -9.86 -22.60
C GLY A 280 -23.72 -11.14 -22.43
N THR A 281 -23.11 -12.24 -22.83
CA THR A 281 -23.64 -13.59 -22.59
C THR A 281 -23.69 -13.89 -21.11
N LYS A 282 -24.47 -14.89 -20.70
CA LYS A 282 -24.66 -15.29 -19.30
C LYS A 282 -25.08 -14.11 -18.39
N ASP A 283 -25.97 -13.27 -18.91
CA ASP A 283 -26.54 -12.11 -18.21
C ASP A 283 -25.49 -11.10 -17.69
N LYS A 284 -24.31 -11.02 -18.35
CA LYS A 284 -23.27 -10.07 -17.96
C LYS A 284 -23.66 -8.66 -18.40
N LYS A 285 -23.52 -7.71 -17.47
CA LYS A 285 -23.93 -6.30 -17.60
C LYS A 285 -22.86 -5.37 -17.05
N LEU A 286 -22.73 -4.22 -17.71
CA LEU A 286 -21.80 -3.17 -17.32
C LEU A 286 -22.42 -1.79 -17.58
N ALA A 287 -22.38 -0.91 -16.59
CA ALA A 287 -22.64 0.52 -16.76
C ALA A 287 -21.66 1.32 -15.90
N ARG A 288 -20.93 2.25 -16.51
CA ARG A 288 -19.98 3.13 -15.84
C ARG A 288 -20.16 4.58 -16.27
N LEU A 289 -19.96 5.46 -15.33
CA LEU A 289 -19.92 6.90 -15.55
C LEU A 289 -18.72 7.48 -14.82
N PHE A 290 -17.97 8.33 -15.51
CA PHE A 290 -16.94 9.16 -14.91
C PHE A 290 -17.06 10.58 -15.45
N ALA A 291 -16.96 11.57 -14.56
CA ALA A 291 -16.92 12.98 -14.94
C ALA A 291 -15.88 13.71 -14.10
N LEU A 292 -15.04 14.49 -14.72
CA LEU A 292 -13.98 15.28 -14.12
C LEU A 292 -14.04 16.72 -14.63
N ARG A 293 -14.16 17.67 -13.70
CA ARG A 293 -13.94 19.09 -13.94
C ARG A 293 -12.67 19.52 -13.25
N PHE A 294 -11.78 20.20 -13.97
CA PHE A 294 -10.54 20.72 -13.39
C PHE A 294 -10.24 22.15 -13.85
N THR A 295 -9.62 22.88 -12.95
CA THR A 295 -9.07 24.23 -13.15
C THR A 295 -7.69 24.27 -12.50
N PRO A 296 -6.89 25.34 -12.65
CA PRO A 296 -5.63 25.46 -11.91
C PRO A 296 -5.77 25.46 -10.38
N GLN A 297 -6.97 25.71 -9.84
CA GLN A 297 -7.23 25.82 -8.42
C GLN A 297 -8.19 24.78 -7.84
N SER A 298 -8.92 24.06 -8.68
CA SER A 298 -9.91 23.09 -8.20
C SER A 298 -10.07 21.90 -9.13
N ARG A 299 -10.44 20.80 -8.54
CA ARG A 299 -10.84 19.58 -9.21
C ARG A 299 -12.07 18.99 -8.52
N PHE A 300 -13.01 18.53 -9.32
CA PHE A 300 -14.17 17.78 -8.88
C PHE A 300 -14.34 16.59 -9.81
N SER A 301 -14.45 15.38 -9.26
CA SER A 301 -14.76 14.17 -10.00
C SER A 301 -15.96 13.45 -9.42
N LEU A 302 -16.78 12.91 -10.31
CA LEU A 302 -17.93 12.06 -9.99
C LEU A 302 -17.77 10.75 -10.73
N PHE A 303 -18.09 9.63 -10.07
CA PHE A 303 -18.03 8.32 -10.70
C PHE A 303 -19.14 7.40 -10.21
N ALA A 304 -19.57 6.49 -11.07
CA ALA A 304 -20.48 5.39 -10.77
C ALA A 304 -20.13 4.16 -11.61
N ASN A 305 -20.21 2.96 -11.02
CA ASN A 305 -19.96 1.69 -11.68
C ASN A 305 -20.96 0.64 -11.17
N VAL A 306 -21.62 0.00 -12.11
CA VAL A 306 -22.53 -1.11 -11.86
C VAL A 306 -22.17 -2.24 -12.81
N ASN A 307 -21.81 -3.41 -12.27
CA ASN A 307 -21.46 -4.55 -13.10
C ASN A 307 -21.54 -5.88 -12.33
N ASN A 308 -21.66 -6.97 -13.06
CA ASN A 308 -21.53 -8.34 -12.56
C ASN A 308 -20.33 -9.08 -13.19
N LEU A 309 -19.24 -8.35 -13.45
CA LEU A 309 -18.02 -8.82 -14.12
C LEU A 309 -16.87 -9.08 -13.13
N ASN A 310 -17.14 -9.09 -11.82
CA ASN A 310 -16.11 -9.07 -10.75
C ASN A 310 -15.17 -7.84 -10.84
N ASP A 311 -15.64 -6.74 -11.40
CA ASP A 311 -14.85 -5.54 -11.61
C ASP A 311 -15.20 -4.47 -10.58
N ASP A 312 -14.40 -4.40 -9.52
CA ASP A 312 -14.53 -3.43 -8.42
C ASP A 312 -13.69 -2.15 -8.64
N ARG A 313 -13.08 -2.01 -9.83
CA ARG A 313 -12.28 -0.83 -10.17
C ARG A 313 -13.13 0.43 -10.10
N LYS A 314 -12.52 1.52 -9.64
CA LYS A 314 -13.16 2.81 -9.70
C LYS A 314 -13.41 3.20 -11.17
N PRO A 315 -14.58 3.75 -11.49
CA PRO A 315 -14.83 4.28 -12.83
C PRO A 315 -13.85 5.38 -13.18
N GLY A 316 -13.43 5.34 -14.39
CA GLY A 316 -12.33 6.12 -14.87
C GLY A 316 -11.17 5.23 -15.29
N ASP A 317 -11.17 4.04 -14.78
CA ASP A 317 -10.31 2.93 -15.14
C ASP A 317 -10.81 2.33 -16.45
N ASN A 318 -10.49 2.92 -17.59
CA ASN A 318 -10.78 2.33 -18.89
C ASN A 318 -9.92 1.11 -19.17
N GLY A 319 -9.14 0.72 -18.18
CA GLY A 319 -8.25 -0.36 -18.09
C GLY A 319 -7.73 -0.91 -19.40
N ASP A 320 -6.45 -0.88 -19.58
CA ASP A 320 -5.86 -1.89 -20.45
C ASP A 320 -6.51 -3.21 -20.08
N TRP A 321 -7.11 -3.84 -21.07
CA TRP A 321 -7.63 -5.17 -20.93
C TRP A 321 -6.51 -6.07 -20.42
N THR A 322 -6.50 -6.30 -19.12
CA THR A 322 -5.53 -7.20 -18.49
C THR A 322 -6.13 -8.59 -18.55
N PRO A 323 -5.52 -9.47 -19.34
CA PRO A 323 -5.95 -10.85 -19.36
C PRO A 323 -5.81 -11.39 -17.96
N LEU A 324 -6.94 -11.84 -17.42
CA LEU A 324 -6.99 -12.70 -16.27
C LEU A 324 -6.50 -12.15 -14.94
N GLN A 325 -7.40 -11.60 -14.24
CA GLN A 325 -7.35 -11.66 -12.80
C GLN A 325 -8.02 -13.00 -12.41
N GLN A 326 -7.30 -13.85 -11.71
CA GLN A 326 -7.92 -14.96 -11.01
C GLN A 326 -8.94 -14.36 -10.04
N THR A 327 -10.17 -14.29 -10.47
CA THR A 327 -11.26 -13.78 -9.65
C THR A 327 -11.64 -14.83 -8.64
N THR A 328 -11.90 -14.41 -7.41
CA THR A 328 -12.41 -15.29 -6.36
C THR A 328 -13.91 -15.09 -6.29
N GLY A 329 -14.68 -16.13 -6.51
CA GLY A 329 -16.14 -16.07 -6.49
C GLY A 329 -16.74 -15.31 -7.68
N GLU A 330 -18.04 -15.10 -7.63
CA GLU A 330 -18.78 -14.25 -8.55
C GLU A 330 -19.29 -13.02 -7.80
N LYS A 331 -19.03 -11.83 -8.36
CA LYS A 331 -19.38 -10.56 -7.72
C LYS A 331 -20.22 -9.69 -8.61
N THR A 332 -21.26 -9.11 -8.01
CA THR A 332 -21.97 -7.96 -8.55
C THR A 332 -21.60 -6.73 -7.75
N VAL A 333 -21.17 -5.68 -8.43
CA VAL A 333 -20.58 -4.49 -7.83
C VAL A 333 -21.40 -3.27 -8.20
N TYR A 334 -21.75 -2.48 -7.19
CA TYR A 334 -22.31 -1.13 -7.33
C TYR A 334 -21.42 -0.20 -6.54
N ASN A 335 -20.68 0.64 -7.21
CA ASN A 335 -19.89 1.64 -6.53
C ASN A 335 -20.09 3.03 -7.11
N GLY A 336 -19.90 4.03 -6.30
CA GLY A 336 -20.00 5.41 -6.72
C GLY A 336 -19.30 6.34 -5.74
N GLY A 337 -19.04 7.54 -6.20
CA GLY A 337 -18.40 8.50 -5.32
C GLY A 337 -18.14 9.84 -5.97
N PHE A 338 -17.66 10.72 -5.12
CA PHE A 338 -17.32 12.09 -5.45
C PHE A 338 -16.00 12.45 -4.77
N ASP A 339 -15.09 13.04 -5.56
CA ASP A 339 -13.81 13.55 -5.06
C ASP A 339 -13.69 15.04 -5.36
N TYR A 340 -13.08 15.78 -4.44
CA TYR A 340 -12.77 17.18 -4.67
C TYR A 340 -11.37 17.55 -4.15
N ASN A 341 -10.79 18.54 -4.79
CA ASN A 341 -9.53 19.11 -4.38
C ASN A 341 -9.52 20.61 -4.71
N ILE A 342 -9.27 21.44 -3.73
CA ILE A 342 -9.32 22.90 -3.83
C ILE A 342 -8.01 23.46 -3.30
N TYR A 343 -7.35 24.29 -4.12
CA TYR A 343 -6.12 25.01 -3.78
C TYR A 343 -6.38 26.52 -3.80
N GLN A 344 -6.06 27.20 -2.74
CA GLN A 344 -6.10 28.65 -2.74
C GLN A 344 -4.96 29.22 -3.62
N LYS A 345 -5.26 30.30 -4.35
CA LYS A 345 -4.27 31.02 -5.14
C LYS A 345 -3.22 31.60 -4.18
N GLY A 346 -1.98 31.12 -4.26
CA GLY A 346 -0.91 31.48 -3.31
C GLY A 346 -0.47 30.32 -2.40
N GLY A 347 -1.25 29.22 -2.36
CA GLY A 347 -0.84 28.00 -1.67
C GLY A 347 -1.00 28.01 -0.15
N ILE A 348 -1.72 29.01 0.41
CA ILE A 348 -1.91 29.13 1.86
C ILE A 348 -2.68 27.96 2.43
N TYR A 349 -3.74 27.52 1.75
CA TYR A 349 -4.46 26.32 2.18
C TYR A 349 -4.82 25.42 1.00
N THR A 350 -4.97 24.14 1.32
CA THR A 350 -5.54 23.12 0.44
C THR A 350 -6.63 22.39 1.19
N LEU A 351 -7.72 22.10 0.50
CA LEU A 351 -8.81 21.28 0.99
C LEU A 351 -9.09 20.19 -0.03
N SER A 352 -9.02 18.96 0.38
CA SER A 352 -9.36 17.81 -0.46
C SER A 352 -10.22 16.81 0.29
N GLY A 353 -11.00 16.04 -0.44
CA GLY A 353 -11.82 15.01 0.17
C GLY A 353 -12.48 14.12 -0.85
N SER A 354 -13.02 13.02 -0.33
CA SER A 354 -13.77 12.03 -1.09
C SER A 354 -14.93 11.48 -0.28
N LEU A 355 -15.98 11.14 -0.99
CA LEU A 355 -17.09 10.32 -0.53
C LEU A 355 -17.18 9.12 -1.47
N THR A 356 -17.13 7.91 -0.94
CA THR A 356 -17.31 6.67 -1.72
C THR A 356 -18.36 5.79 -1.09
N THR A 357 -19.19 5.20 -1.92
CA THR A 357 -20.16 4.20 -1.52
C THR A 357 -19.96 2.94 -2.35
N ASN A 358 -20.02 1.79 -1.70
CA ASN A 358 -19.90 0.49 -2.35
C ASN A 358 -21.00 -0.44 -1.83
N TYR A 359 -21.60 -1.18 -2.75
CA TYR A 359 -22.43 -2.33 -2.44
C TYR A 359 -21.95 -3.49 -3.30
N ILE A 360 -21.62 -4.61 -2.68
CA ILE A 360 -21.08 -5.80 -3.36
C ILE A 360 -21.87 -7.00 -2.89
N GLU A 361 -22.40 -7.74 -3.85
CA GLU A 361 -22.91 -9.09 -3.67
C GLU A 361 -21.84 -10.08 -4.15
N GLU A 362 -21.52 -11.07 -3.33
CA GLU A 362 -20.47 -12.06 -3.61
C GLU A 362 -21.02 -13.46 -3.34
N ASN A 363 -20.90 -14.35 -4.35
CA ASN A 363 -21.21 -15.76 -4.25
C ASN A 363 -19.92 -16.56 -4.37
N THR A 364 -19.57 -17.30 -3.33
CA THR A 364 -18.32 -18.05 -3.25
C THR A 364 -18.61 -19.50 -2.91
N ASN A 365 -18.06 -20.40 -3.73
CA ASN A 365 -18.04 -21.84 -3.48
C ASN A 365 -16.59 -22.26 -3.34
N THR A 366 -16.25 -22.99 -2.28
CA THR A 366 -14.90 -23.49 -2.07
C THR A 366 -14.91 -24.98 -1.75
N VAL A 367 -13.91 -25.67 -2.25
CA VAL A 367 -13.56 -27.03 -1.88
C VAL A 367 -12.17 -26.99 -1.27
N THR A 368 -12.03 -27.51 -0.06
CA THR A 368 -10.76 -27.50 0.67
C THR A 368 -10.34 -28.91 1.02
N ASN A 369 -9.12 -29.28 0.67
CA ASN A 369 -8.46 -30.49 1.13
C ASN A 369 -7.44 -30.12 2.19
N LYS A 370 -7.43 -30.85 3.29
CA LYS A 370 -6.53 -30.64 4.43
C LYS A 370 -5.76 -31.93 4.71
N GLU A 371 -4.50 -31.80 5.05
CA GLU A 371 -3.68 -32.86 5.59
C GLU A 371 -3.01 -32.31 6.85
N ASN A 372 -3.37 -32.84 8.02
CA ASN A 372 -2.78 -32.41 9.29
C ASN A 372 -1.57 -33.31 9.58
N PHE A 373 -0.42 -32.71 9.83
CA PHE A 373 0.82 -33.42 10.12
C PHE A 373 0.91 -33.78 11.59
N LEU A 374 0.62 -35.05 11.94
CA LEU A 374 0.59 -35.53 13.30
C LEU A 374 1.64 -36.61 13.54
N SER A 375 2.15 -36.73 14.76
CA SER A 375 3.19 -37.72 15.15
C SER A 375 2.70 -39.18 15.15
N GLY A 376 1.43 -39.41 15.25
CA GLY A 376 0.80 -40.75 15.23
C GLY A 376 0.21 -41.17 13.88
N GLY A 377 0.44 -40.42 12.82
CA GLY A 377 -0.19 -40.60 11.51
C GLY A 377 -1.00 -39.37 11.13
N ASN A 378 -0.93 -38.98 9.85
CA ASN A 378 -1.64 -37.83 9.35
C ASN A 378 -3.14 -38.05 9.34
N THR A 379 -3.92 -36.98 9.50
CA THR A 379 -5.37 -36.99 9.26
C THR A 379 -5.68 -36.09 8.06
N TYR A 380 -6.76 -36.44 7.38
CA TYR A 380 -7.14 -35.82 6.12
C TYR A 380 -8.54 -35.23 6.23
N GLY A 381 -8.72 -34.05 5.68
CA GLY A 381 -10.01 -33.36 5.69
C GLY A 381 -10.46 -32.99 4.29
N LYS A 382 -11.76 -33.06 4.07
CA LYS A 382 -12.40 -32.53 2.87
C LYS A 382 -13.58 -31.66 3.26
N ALA A 383 -13.53 -30.39 2.86
CA ALA A 383 -14.56 -29.42 3.19
C ALA A 383 -15.20 -28.84 1.95
N PHE A 384 -16.49 -28.58 2.05
CA PHE A 384 -17.27 -27.79 1.08
C PHE A 384 -17.88 -26.60 1.79
N ASN A 385 -17.77 -25.43 1.17
CA ASN A 385 -18.37 -24.22 1.69
C ASN A 385 -19.00 -23.43 0.55
N THR A 386 -20.23 -23.01 0.74
CA THR A 386 -20.90 -22.05 -0.13
C THR A 386 -21.35 -20.87 0.70
N GLN A 387 -21.09 -19.66 0.19
CA GLN A 387 -21.41 -18.43 0.91
C GLN A 387 -21.96 -17.39 -0.06
N ARG A 388 -23.08 -16.80 0.31
CA ARG A 388 -23.59 -15.59 -0.30
C ARG A 388 -23.46 -14.44 0.68
N LYS A 389 -22.69 -13.43 0.27
CA LYS A 389 -22.33 -12.29 1.12
C LYS A 389 -22.73 -10.99 0.46
N TYR A 390 -23.32 -10.10 1.23
CA TYR A 390 -23.66 -8.73 0.84
C TYR A 390 -22.86 -7.78 1.71
N THR A 391 -22.18 -6.83 1.10
CA THR A 391 -21.45 -5.80 1.83
C THR A 391 -21.88 -4.42 1.34
N SER A 392 -22.05 -3.49 2.26
CA SER A 392 -22.27 -2.09 1.94
C SER A 392 -21.33 -1.22 2.76
N SER A 393 -20.77 -0.20 2.14
CA SER A 393 -19.94 0.76 2.84
C SER A 393 -20.12 2.18 2.33
N ILE A 394 -20.01 3.13 3.26
CA ILE A 394 -19.92 4.56 2.97
C ILE A 394 -18.64 5.04 3.64
N ASN A 395 -17.74 5.62 2.86
CA ASN A 395 -16.45 6.11 3.35
C ASN A 395 -16.30 7.57 2.97
N THR A 396 -15.90 8.40 3.93
CA THR A 396 -15.49 9.78 3.66
C THR A 396 -14.08 10.01 4.15
N TYR A 397 -13.37 10.83 3.42
CA TYR A 397 -12.04 11.29 3.77
C TYR A 397 -11.94 12.77 3.44
N HIS A 398 -11.39 13.55 4.35
CA HIS A 398 -11.08 14.95 4.14
C HIS A 398 -9.64 15.24 4.58
N ASP A 399 -8.95 16.14 3.88
CA ASP A 399 -7.60 16.58 4.20
C ASP A 399 -7.57 18.10 4.05
N PHE A 400 -7.40 18.77 5.15
CA PHE A 400 -7.20 20.21 5.22
C PHE A 400 -5.74 20.47 5.58
N ARG A 401 -5.07 21.32 4.79
CA ARG A 401 -3.70 21.76 5.04
C ARG A 401 -3.64 23.28 4.99
N TYR A 402 -2.95 23.84 5.96
CA TYR A 402 -2.72 25.26 6.08
C TYR A 402 -1.22 25.53 6.20
N LEU A 403 -0.69 26.41 5.35
CA LEU A 403 0.75 26.65 5.15
C LEU A 403 1.14 28.11 5.41
N HIS A 404 0.45 28.81 6.27
CA HIS A 404 0.77 30.19 6.61
C HIS A 404 1.12 30.33 8.09
N GLN A 405 1.98 31.28 8.41
CA GLN A 405 2.42 31.48 9.78
C GLN A 405 1.30 32.12 10.63
N ILE A 406 0.88 31.41 11.68
CA ILE A 406 -0.05 31.94 12.69
C ILE A 406 0.77 32.22 13.95
N PRO A 407 1.00 33.48 14.37
CA PRO A 407 1.75 33.80 15.57
C PRO A 407 0.96 33.40 16.83
N ILE A 408 1.63 32.75 17.78
CA ILE A 408 1.10 32.40 19.09
C ILE A 408 2.17 32.79 20.12
N LYS A 409 2.12 34.01 20.63
CA LYS A 409 3.13 34.54 21.58
C LYS A 409 4.57 34.34 21.05
N PHE A 410 5.35 33.48 21.69
CA PHE A 410 6.75 33.21 21.31
C PHE A 410 6.90 32.18 20.19
N LEU A 411 5.81 31.50 19.82
CA LEU A 411 5.77 30.45 18.80
C LEU A 411 4.89 30.87 17.63
N LYS A 412 5.08 30.23 16.49
CA LYS A 412 4.21 30.34 15.32
C LYS A 412 3.86 28.96 14.80
N ILE A 413 2.61 28.75 14.42
CA ILE A 413 2.23 27.58 13.66
C ILE A 413 2.63 27.86 12.21
N SER A 414 3.56 27.12 11.67
CA SER A 414 4.00 27.23 10.28
C SER A 414 3.33 26.22 9.35
N TYR A 415 2.73 25.18 9.92
CA TYR A 415 1.98 24.16 9.20
C TYR A 415 0.93 23.54 10.10
N LEU A 416 -0.27 23.40 9.56
CA LEU A 416 -1.35 22.65 10.20
C LEU A 416 -2.01 21.73 9.16
N LYS A 417 -2.16 20.47 9.52
CA LYS A 417 -2.93 19.48 8.76
C LYS A 417 -3.97 18.84 9.66
N MET A 418 -5.15 18.63 9.13
CA MET A 418 -6.23 17.85 9.75
C MET A 418 -6.86 16.95 8.70
N ALA A 419 -6.95 15.66 8.99
CA ALA A 419 -7.47 14.68 8.05
C ALA A 419 -8.51 13.76 8.71
N PRO A 420 -9.76 14.23 8.91
CA PRO A 420 -10.85 13.42 9.41
C PRO A 420 -11.31 12.39 8.37
N ARG A 421 -11.69 11.22 8.87
CA ARG A 421 -12.26 10.10 8.11
C ARG A 421 -13.46 9.55 8.84
N PHE A 422 -14.43 9.12 8.07
CA PHE A 422 -15.59 8.41 8.55
C PHE A 422 -15.83 7.20 7.66
N SER A 423 -16.15 6.07 8.26
CA SER A 423 -16.49 4.84 7.55
C SER A 423 -17.64 4.14 8.26
N TYR A 424 -18.69 3.86 7.51
CA TYR A 424 -19.77 2.99 7.92
C TYR A 424 -19.78 1.76 7.02
N TYR A 425 -19.72 0.58 7.61
CA TYR A 425 -19.66 -0.70 6.90
C TYR A 425 -20.72 -1.63 7.46
N THR A 426 -21.44 -2.30 6.56
CA THR A 426 -22.35 -3.38 6.91
C THR A 426 -22.06 -4.60 6.06
N ALA A 427 -22.24 -5.77 6.64
CA ALA A 427 -22.18 -7.04 5.92
C ALA A 427 -23.29 -7.96 6.42
N SER A 428 -23.87 -8.72 5.49
CA SER A 428 -24.71 -9.88 5.83
C SER A 428 -24.28 -11.07 4.99
N HIS A 429 -24.39 -12.26 5.54
CA HIS A 429 -24.05 -13.47 4.81
C HIS A 429 -24.95 -14.62 5.22
N ASN A 430 -25.16 -15.51 4.26
CA ASN A 430 -25.63 -16.86 4.47
C ASN A 430 -24.53 -17.80 4.02
N ARG A 431 -24.22 -18.78 4.84
CA ARG A 431 -23.16 -19.75 4.62
C ARG A 431 -23.64 -21.14 4.92
N PHE A 432 -23.32 -22.06 4.04
CA PHE A 432 -23.40 -23.50 4.28
C PHE A 432 -21.98 -24.07 4.27
N TYR A 433 -21.66 -24.84 5.28
CA TYR A 433 -20.34 -25.46 5.45
C TYR A 433 -20.51 -26.92 5.82
N ALA A 434 -19.78 -27.80 5.14
CA ALA A 434 -19.64 -29.21 5.48
C ALA A 434 -18.17 -29.58 5.46
N ASP A 435 -17.70 -30.32 6.44
CA ASP A 435 -16.31 -30.77 6.59
C ASP A 435 -16.31 -32.19 7.18
N ALA A 436 -15.51 -33.07 6.63
CA ALA A 436 -15.23 -34.39 7.25
C ALA A 436 -13.73 -34.53 7.47
N THR A 437 -13.36 -35.01 8.63
CA THR A 437 -11.99 -35.42 8.97
C THR A 437 -11.92 -36.94 8.97
N LEU A 438 -10.93 -37.48 8.25
CA LEU A 438 -10.73 -38.91 8.04
C LEU A 438 -9.33 -39.35 8.51
N SER A 439 -9.21 -40.61 8.87
CA SER A 439 -7.94 -41.27 9.22
C SER A 439 -7.07 -41.57 7.99
N GLU A 440 -7.65 -41.64 6.80
CA GLU A 440 -6.97 -41.86 5.53
C GLU A 440 -7.29 -40.81 4.49
N ASP A 441 -6.56 -40.79 3.37
CA ASP A 441 -6.68 -39.79 2.32
C ASP A 441 -8.12 -39.65 1.82
N ALA A 442 -8.71 -38.48 2.12
CA ALA A 442 -10.10 -38.15 1.81
C ALA A 442 -10.45 -38.31 0.32
N ASN A 443 -9.53 -38.08 -0.58
CA ASN A 443 -9.76 -38.20 -2.02
C ASN A 443 -9.86 -39.67 -2.46
N LYS A 444 -9.10 -40.54 -1.82
CA LYS A 444 -9.16 -41.99 -2.08
C LYS A 444 -10.43 -42.60 -1.52
N ILE A 445 -10.77 -42.26 -0.27
CA ILE A 445 -11.89 -42.84 0.47
C ILE A 445 -13.24 -42.38 -0.09
N LEU A 446 -13.40 -41.08 -0.30
CA LEU A 446 -14.68 -40.47 -0.72
C LEU A 446 -14.91 -40.62 -2.24
N GLY A 447 -13.83 -40.63 -3.05
CA GLY A 447 -13.95 -40.78 -4.51
C GLY A 447 -14.55 -39.60 -5.22
N SER A 448 -15.11 -39.81 -6.42
CA SER A 448 -15.70 -38.75 -7.26
C SER A 448 -17.02 -38.20 -6.74
N ASP A 449 -17.76 -38.97 -6.01
CA ASP A 449 -19.05 -38.70 -5.37
C ASP A 449 -18.93 -38.12 -3.96
N TRP A 450 -17.71 -37.67 -3.59
CA TRP A 450 -17.37 -37.16 -2.27
C TRP A 450 -18.35 -36.09 -1.73
N LYS A 451 -18.90 -35.27 -2.62
CA LYS A 451 -19.85 -34.20 -2.21
C LYS A 451 -21.18 -34.80 -1.76
N GLU A 452 -21.70 -35.76 -2.47
CA GLU A 452 -22.93 -36.46 -2.12
C GLU A 452 -22.77 -37.21 -0.80
N LYS A 453 -21.65 -37.93 -0.63
CA LYS A 453 -21.32 -38.64 0.63
C LYS A 453 -21.17 -37.69 1.81
N LEU A 454 -20.48 -36.52 1.59
CA LEU A 454 -20.28 -35.53 2.63
C LEU A 454 -21.58 -34.84 3.08
N LEU A 455 -22.54 -34.61 2.15
CA LEU A 455 -23.76 -33.86 2.38
C LEU A 455 -24.99 -34.77 2.72
N SER A 456 -24.85 -36.06 2.56
CA SER A 456 -25.96 -36.98 2.85
C SER A 456 -26.43 -36.87 4.29
N HIS A 457 -27.76 -36.98 4.50
CA HIS A 457 -28.33 -36.92 5.85
C HIS A 457 -27.81 -38.09 6.72
N ASN A 458 -27.78 -39.30 6.16
CA ASN A 458 -27.16 -40.45 6.78
C ASN A 458 -25.72 -40.60 6.30
N SER A 459 -24.79 -40.79 7.23
CA SER A 459 -23.38 -40.98 6.91
C SER A 459 -23.17 -42.23 6.08
N SER A 460 -22.40 -42.10 5.00
CA SER A 460 -22.02 -43.21 4.14
C SER A 460 -21.18 -44.26 4.90
N GLU A 461 -21.04 -45.45 4.35
CA GLU A 461 -20.24 -46.52 4.94
C GLU A 461 -18.77 -46.12 5.07
N GLU A 462 -18.23 -45.41 4.08
CA GLU A 462 -16.86 -44.89 4.08
C GLU A 462 -16.63 -43.88 5.22
N LEU A 463 -17.60 -43.00 5.46
CA LEU A 463 -17.51 -42.06 6.58
C LEU A 463 -17.64 -42.75 7.93
N ARG A 464 -18.40 -43.82 8.05
CA ARG A 464 -18.49 -44.60 9.29
C ARG A 464 -17.22 -45.39 9.57
N THR A 465 -16.53 -45.87 8.52
CA THR A 465 -15.33 -46.71 8.64
C THR A 465 -14.07 -45.88 8.85
N TYR A 466 -13.89 -44.81 8.07
CA TYR A 466 -12.65 -44.03 8.05
C TYR A 466 -12.81 -42.63 8.65
N GLY A 467 -14.05 -42.18 8.93
CA GLY A 467 -14.34 -40.88 9.50
C GLY A 467 -13.97 -40.79 10.97
N ILE A 468 -13.41 -39.66 11.36
CA ILE A 468 -13.16 -39.24 12.72
C ILE A 468 -14.34 -38.37 13.19
N ASN A 469 -14.65 -37.35 12.41
CA ASN A 469 -15.81 -36.50 12.63
C ASN A 469 -16.31 -35.88 11.32
N ARG A 470 -17.57 -35.42 11.35
CA ARG A 470 -18.20 -34.64 10.28
C ARG A 470 -18.93 -33.46 10.87
N ILE A 471 -18.75 -32.30 10.25
CA ILE A 471 -19.48 -31.08 10.57
C ILE A 471 -20.43 -30.76 9.42
N ILE A 472 -21.66 -30.41 9.73
CA ILE A 472 -22.59 -29.70 8.84
C ILE A 472 -23.05 -28.46 9.57
N GLN A 473 -22.87 -27.29 8.97
CA GLN A 473 -23.21 -26.02 9.58
C GLN A 473 -23.89 -25.09 8.59
N GLU A 474 -25.00 -24.53 9.02
CA GLU A 474 -25.67 -23.40 8.37
C GLU A 474 -25.48 -22.16 9.22
N GLU A 475 -25.10 -21.06 8.62
CA GLU A 475 -24.81 -19.82 9.32
C GLU A 475 -25.46 -18.63 8.61
N LYS A 476 -26.06 -17.72 9.39
CA LYS A 476 -26.56 -16.43 8.96
C LYS A 476 -25.96 -15.35 9.84
N GLY A 477 -25.27 -14.41 9.22
CA GLY A 477 -24.58 -13.34 9.94
C GLY A 477 -24.99 -11.96 9.51
N LYS A 478 -25.00 -11.01 10.46
CA LYS A 478 -25.11 -9.56 10.21
C LYS A 478 -24.04 -8.82 11.00
N TYR A 479 -23.28 -8.00 10.31
CA TYR A 479 -22.20 -7.20 10.86
C TYR A 479 -22.41 -5.73 10.55
N HIS A 480 -22.21 -4.86 11.53
CA HIS A 480 -22.25 -3.40 11.39
C HIS A 480 -21.01 -2.82 12.06
N GLN A 481 -20.35 -1.89 11.39
CA GLN A 481 -19.20 -1.17 11.93
C GLN A 481 -19.30 0.32 11.60
N LEU A 482 -19.05 1.12 12.61
CA LEU A 482 -18.83 2.55 12.50
C LEU A 482 -17.40 2.86 12.91
N SER A 483 -16.66 3.53 12.08
CA SER A 483 -15.30 3.97 12.38
C SER A 483 -15.15 5.46 12.05
N THR A 484 -14.58 6.20 12.99
CA THR A 484 -14.16 7.58 12.76
C THR A 484 -12.72 7.74 13.16
N SER A 485 -11.97 8.53 12.41
CA SER A 485 -10.60 8.86 12.78
C SER A 485 -10.25 10.27 12.32
N ALA A 486 -9.30 10.88 13.01
CA ALA A 486 -8.72 12.14 12.59
C ALA A 486 -7.21 12.08 12.79
N ASP A 487 -6.46 12.25 11.71
CA ASP A 487 -5.03 12.47 11.77
C ASP A 487 -4.78 13.98 11.79
N TRP A 488 -3.86 14.44 12.62
CA TRP A 488 -3.48 15.85 12.65
C TRP A 488 -1.97 16.00 12.73
N THR A 489 -1.46 17.10 12.19
CA THR A 489 -0.04 17.45 12.23
C THR A 489 0.08 18.95 12.41
N CYS A 490 0.95 19.38 13.31
CA CYS A 490 1.23 20.77 13.58
C CYS A 490 2.75 20.98 13.66
N LEU A 491 3.25 21.98 12.98
CA LEU A 491 4.63 22.41 13.08
C LEU A 491 4.66 23.74 13.81
N LEU A 492 5.27 23.75 14.98
CA LEU A 492 5.50 24.92 15.80
C LEU A 492 6.94 25.38 15.62
N ASP A 493 7.14 26.59 15.16
CA ASP A 493 8.48 27.22 15.05
C ASP A 493 8.59 28.39 16.04
N ALA A 494 9.79 28.71 16.52
CA ALA A 494 10.02 29.92 17.29
C ALA A 494 9.85 31.17 16.41
N CYS A 495 9.25 32.25 16.95
CA CYS A 495 8.97 33.44 16.19
C CYS A 495 10.21 34.11 15.56
N HIS A 496 11.36 33.95 16.20
CA HIS A 496 12.62 34.59 15.80
C HIS A 496 13.62 33.63 15.14
N ASN A 497 13.33 32.35 15.10
CA ASN A 497 14.25 31.35 14.54
C ASN A 497 13.50 30.13 13.99
N ASP A 498 13.48 29.97 12.67
CA ASP A 498 12.80 28.85 11.98
C ASP A 498 13.50 27.48 12.20
N TYR A 499 14.68 27.46 12.83
CA TYR A 499 15.42 26.23 13.16
C TYR A 499 15.10 25.69 14.55
N ILE A 500 14.38 26.45 15.37
CA ILE A 500 13.91 26.01 16.69
C ILE A 500 12.41 25.81 16.59
N GLY A 501 11.95 24.58 16.82
CA GLY A 501 10.54 24.28 16.73
C GLY A 501 10.20 22.91 17.30
N LEU A 502 8.96 22.49 17.13
CA LEU A 502 8.47 21.21 17.57
C LEU A 502 7.50 20.68 16.48
N TYR A 503 7.77 19.49 16.01
CA TYR A 503 6.86 18.76 15.16
C TYR A 503 5.93 17.92 16.03
N LEU A 504 4.64 18.22 15.96
CA LEU A 504 3.59 17.49 16.65
C LEU A 504 2.72 16.79 15.62
N SER A 505 2.42 15.53 15.87
CA SER A 505 1.41 14.81 15.12
C SER A 505 0.59 13.93 16.05
N GLY A 506 -0.58 13.57 15.62
CA GLY A 506 -1.40 12.66 16.37
C GLY A 506 -2.52 12.07 15.56
N LYS A 507 -3.10 11.03 16.14
CA LYS A 507 -4.19 10.29 15.53
C LYS A 507 -5.20 9.89 16.60
N ILE A 508 -6.44 10.22 16.36
CA ILE A 508 -7.57 9.79 17.19
C ILE A 508 -8.41 8.84 16.36
N ASN A 509 -8.73 7.66 16.91
CA ASN A 509 -9.63 6.71 16.25
C ASN A 509 -10.70 6.26 17.23
N TYR A 510 -11.90 6.13 16.72
CA TYR A 510 -13.02 5.49 17.39
C TYR A 510 -13.66 4.47 16.45
N LEU A 511 -13.87 3.27 16.95
CA LEU A 511 -14.51 2.19 16.23
C LEU A 511 -15.56 1.52 17.14
N THR A 512 -16.74 1.30 16.61
CA THR A 512 -17.74 0.42 17.24
C THR A 512 -18.24 -0.57 16.20
N ALA A 513 -18.35 -1.82 16.59
CA ALA A 513 -18.86 -2.88 15.74
C ALA A 513 -19.84 -3.76 16.49
N ARG A 514 -20.84 -4.28 15.76
CA ARG A 514 -21.80 -5.26 16.25
C ARG A 514 -21.85 -6.41 15.27
N ASN A 515 -21.76 -7.62 15.78
CA ASN A 515 -21.89 -8.84 15.00
C ASN A 515 -22.99 -9.69 15.61
N LYS A 516 -23.94 -10.12 14.79
CA LYS A 516 -24.98 -11.07 15.10
C LYS A 516 -24.77 -12.28 14.22
N ARG A 517 -24.66 -13.46 14.80
CA ARG A 517 -24.48 -14.71 14.09
C ARG A 517 -25.45 -15.74 14.64
N TYR A 518 -26.16 -16.37 13.75
CA TYR A 518 -27.04 -17.49 14.01
C TYR A 518 -26.42 -18.69 13.30
N ASP A 519 -26.33 -19.82 13.97
CA ASP A 519 -25.86 -21.03 13.33
C ASP A 519 -26.52 -22.31 13.87
N HIS A 520 -26.88 -23.15 12.94
CA HIS A 520 -27.19 -24.56 13.17
C HIS A 520 -25.93 -25.33 12.93
N TYR A 521 -25.42 -25.99 13.97
CA TYR A 521 -24.15 -26.70 13.94
C TYR A 521 -24.39 -28.12 14.36
N LYS A 522 -24.13 -29.08 13.44
CA LYS A 522 -24.21 -30.50 13.68
C LYS A 522 -22.82 -31.09 13.56
N LEU A 523 -22.33 -31.66 14.64
CA LEU A 523 -21.06 -32.37 14.69
C LEU A 523 -21.34 -33.83 14.99
N GLU A 524 -20.96 -34.70 14.09
CA GLU A 524 -21.07 -36.14 14.20
C GLU A 524 -19.66 -36.70 14.45
N TYR A 525 -19.54 -37.49 15.52
CA TYR A 525 -18.37 -38.28 15.80
C TYR A 525 -18.64 -39.71 15.37
N PHE A 526 -17.62 -40.42 14.87
CA PHE A 526 -17.79 -41.80 14.39
C PHE A 526 -17.26 -42.87 15.37
N ASN A 527 -16.32 -42.47 16.27
CA ASN A 527 -15.74 -43.42 17.24
C ASN A 527 -15.44 -42.75 18.59
N PRO A 528 -16.27 -42.94 19.65
CA PRO A 528 -17.60 -43.55 19.61
C PRO A 528 -18.61 -42.70 18.85
N SER A 529 -19.61 -43.36 18.24
CA SER A 529 -20.62 -42.66 17.47
C SER A 529 -21.52 -41.80 18.36
N SER A 530 -21.54 -40.48 18.09
CA SER A 530 -22.38 -39.50 18.80
C SER A 530 -22.60 -38.26 17.95
N ILE A 531 -23.67 -37.55 18.25
CA ILE A 531 -24.04 -36.32 17.57
C ILE A 531 -24.12 -35.19 18.60
N ASP A 532 -23.42 -34.11 18.35
CA ASP A 532 -23.52 -32.84 19.07
C ASP A 532 -24.22 -31.80 18.15
N PHE A 533 -25.47 -31.55 18.47
CA PHE A 533 -26.27 -30.57 17.75
C PHE A 533 -26.35 -29.28 18.56
N ARG A 534 -25.99 -28.13 17.95
CA ARG A 534 -26.03 -26.82 18.57
C ARG A 534 -26.77 -25.85 17.68
N ASN A 535 -27.87 -25.32 18.20
CA ASN A 535 -28.49 -24.14 17.65
C ASN A 535 -28.04 -22.95 18.48
N ARG A 536 -27.34 -21.98 17.86
CA ARG A 536 -26.64 -20.92 18.58
C ARG A 536 -26.99 -19.54 18.04
N TYR A 537 -27.04 -18.58 18.97
CA TYR A 537 -27.04 -17.17 18.67
C TYR A 537 -25.83 -16.53 19.37
N ASP A 538 -24.93 -15.94 18.59
CA ASP A 538 -23.72 -15.26 19.07
C ASP A 538 -23.83 -13.77 18.77
N PHE A 539 -23.93 -12.96 19.81
CA PHE A 539 -23.95 -11.51 19.73
C PHE A 539 -22.67 -10.93 20.28
N ASN A 540 -21.93 -10.21 19.45
CA ASN A 540 -20.66 -9.59 19.83
C ASN A 540 -20.71 -8.09 19.56
N LYS A 541 -20.37 -7.30 20.57
CA LYS A 541 -20.24 -5.84 20.51
C LYS A 541 -18.84 -5.44 20.89
N ASN A 542 -18.16 -4.77 19.98
CA ASN A 542 -16.82 -4.26 20.15
C ASN A 542 -16.80 -2.74 20.12
N ARG A 543 -16.01 -2.13 20.98
CA ARG A 543 -15.70 -0.70 20.98
C ARG A 543 -14.19 -0.52 21.14
N THR A 544 -13.60 0.32 20.31
CA THR A 544 -12.19 0.68 20.41
C THR A 544 -12.06 2.19 20.35
N PHE A 545 -11.32 2.74 21.28
CA PHE A 545 -10.85 4.13 21.24
C PHE A 545 -9.33 4.11 21.28
N SER A 546 -8.67 4.86 20.41
CA SER A 546 -7.23 5.04 20.48
C SER A 546 -6.84 6.49 20.19
N ASN A 547 -5.83 6.94 20.89
CA ASN A 547 -5.19 8.23 20.71
C ASN A 547 -3.68 8.05 20.67
N GLU A 548 -3.05 8.61 19.67
CA GLU A 548 -1.60 8.64 19.49
C GLU A 548 -1.16 10.09 19.36
N ILE A 549 -0.11 10.46 20.08
CA ILE A 549 0.49 11.80 20.04
C ILE A 549 1.99 11.61 19.93
N ASP A 550 2.58 12.18 18.89
CA ASP A 550 4.01 12.18 18.63
C ASP A 550 4.54 13.61 18.71
N ALA A 551 5.66 13.77 19.39
CA ALA A 551 6.39 15.03 19.48
C ALA A 551 7.85 14.77 19.07
N THR A 552 8.35 15.52 18.08
CA THR A 552 9.73 15.37 17.62
C THR A 552 10.39 16.75 17.53
N THR A 553 11.61 16.88 18.05
CA THR A 553 12.40 18.11 17.89
C THR A 553 12.89 18.25 16.45
N PRO A 554 13.21 19.45 15.97
CA PRO A 554 13.95 19.63 14.74
C PRO A 554 15.29 18.93 14.80
N THR A 555 15.85 18.64 13.64
CA THR A 555 17.17 18.04 13.53
C THR A 555 18.26 19.03 13.92
N ILE A 556 19.02 18.70 14.95
CA ILE A 556 20.12 19.50 15.48
C ILE A 556 21.44 18.98 14.89
N LEU A 557 22.26 19.86 14.35
CA LEU A 557 23.59 19.54 13.85
C LEU A 557 24.62 19.61 14.98
N ILE A 558 25.25 18.48 15.34
CA ILE A 558 26.30 18.45 16.37
C ILE A 558 27.67 18.74 15.78
N LEU A 559 27.98 18.07 14.66
CA LEU A 559 29.28 18.17 13.98
C LEU A 559 29.07 18.51 12.51
N LYS A 560 29.91 19.38 11.96
CA LYS A 560 29.87 19.75 10.54
C LYS A 560 30.66 18.77 9.67
N LYS A 561 31.76 18.25 10.19
CA LYS A 561 32.62 17.26 9.50
C LYS A 561 33.20 16.25 10.51
N PRO A 562 32.73 14.96 10.49
CA PRO A 562 31.59 14.44 9.71
C PRO A 562 30.27 15.05 10.13
N SER A 563 29.30 15.14 9.24
CA SER A 563 27.97 15.69 9.58
C SER A 563 27.23 14.70 10.47
N ILE A 564 27.13 14.99 11.76
CA ILE A 564 26.31 14.24 12.72
C ILE A 564 25.15 15.11 13.16
N ARG A 565 23.98 14.58 13.01
CA ARG A 565 22.70 15.22 13.35
C ARG A 565 21.93 14.31 14.29
N PHE A 566 21.12 14.89 15.17
CA PHE A 566 20.18 14.13 15.96
C PHE A 566 18.86 14.87 16.12
N ASN A 567 17.82 14.14 16.41
CA ASN A 567 16.56 14.63 16.93
C ASN A 567 16.08 13.73 18.06
N LEU A 568 15.28 14.28 18.94
CA LEU A 568 14.63 13.57 20.03
C LEU A 568 13.15 13.44 19.70
N GLY A 569 12.58 12.29 19.97
CA GLY A 569 11.17 12.03 19.80
C GLY A 569 10.55 11.37 21.01
N TYR A 570 9.31 11.72 21.23
CA TYR A 570 8.45 11.11 22.23
C TYR A 570 7.11 10.77 21.58
N SER A 571 6.61 9.55 21.80
CA SER A 571 5.31 9.09 21.35
C SER A 571 4.51 8.55 22.52
N PHE A 572 3.28 9.00 22.65
CA PHE A 572 2.32 8.46 23.59
C PHE A 572 1.18 7.81 22.85
N LYS A 573 0.91 6.54 23.14
CA LYS A 573 -0.18 5.78 22.52
C LYS A 573 -1.09 5.25 23.62
N TYR A 574 -2.34 5.65 23.56
CA TYR A 574 -3.42 5.15 24.40
C TYR A 574 -4.39 4.35 23.58
N LYS A 575 -4.74 3.15 24.02
CA LYS A 575 -5.76 2.33 23.38
C LYS A 575 -6.65 1.69 24.42
N PHE A 576 -7.93 1.92 24.28
CA PHE A 576 -8.99 1.29 25.05
C PHE A 576 -9.82 0.39 24.13
N GLN A 577 -10.04 -0.84 24.53
CA GLN A 577 -10.86 -1.81 23.83
C GLN A 577 -11.85 -2.42 24.81
N GLU A 578 -13.11 -2.46 24.42
CA GLU A 578 -14.20 -3.13 25.12
C GLU A 578 -14.79 -4.16 24.16
N GLN A 579 -14.95 -5.38 24.62
CA GLN A 579 -15.62 -6.44 23.87
C GLN A 579 -16.59 -7.18 24.81
N ASN A 580 -17.81 -7.25 24.35
CA ASN A 580 -18.89 -7.97 25.05
C ASN A 580 -19.43 -9.02 24.10
N ARG A 581 -19.30 -10.29 24.47
CA ARG A 581 -19.83 -11.43 23.73
C ARG A 581 -20.90 -12.10 24.56
N SER A 582 -22.09 -12.24 24.01
CA SER A 582 -23.18 -13.02 24.55
C SER A 582 -23.46 -14.19 23.59
N LEU A 583 -23.10 -15.39 24.00
CA LEU A 583 -23.35 -16.62 23.28
C LEU A 583 -24.56 -17.31 23.94
N TYR A 584 -25.57 -17.61 23.17
CA TYR A 584 -26.76 -18.31 23.60
C TYR A 584 -26.82 -19.67 22.92
N LEU A 585 -27.02 -20.72 23.72
CA LEU A 585 -27.17 -22.07 23.22
C LEU A 585 -28.66 -22.40 23.21
N LEU A 586 -29.32 -22.12 22.07
CA LEU A 586 -30.78 -22.23 21.89
C LEU A 586 -31.22 -23.71 21.96
N SER A 587 -30.35 -24.65 21.56
CA SER A 587 -30.63 -26.10 21.64
C SER A 587 -30.79 -26.65 23.06
N LYS A 588 -30.64 -25.84 24.12
CA LYS A 588 -31.01 -26.21 25.48
C LYS A 588 -32.52 -26.04 25.78
N LEU A 589 -33.26 -25.40 24.88
CA LEU A 589 -34.70 -25.22 25.00
C LEU A 589 -35.41 -26.29 24.21
N ASP A 590 -36.44 -26.85 24.79
CA ASP A 590 -37.27 -27.89 24.14
C ASP A 590 -37.80 -27.41 22.80
N GLY A 591 -37.68 -28.23 21.76
CA GLY A 591 -38.06 -27.93 20.40
C GLY A 591 -37.05 -27.11 19.59
N TRP A 592 -35.93 -26.68 20.21
CA TRP A 592 -34.80 -25.99 19.56
C TRP A 592 -33.57 -26.87 19.38
N ASP A 593 -33.67 -28.11 19.83
CA ASP A 593 -32.65 -29.18 19.77
C ASP A 593 -32.73 -30.05 18.50
N VAL A 594 -33.71 -29.76 17.61
CA VAL A 594 -33.93 -30.48 16.35
C VAL A 594 -33.82 -29.55 15.16
N ASP A 595 -33.32 -30.09 14.06
CA ASP A 595 -32.89 -29.39 12.86
C ASP A 595 -34.01 -28.70 12.04
N SER A 596 -35.30 -28.87 12.38
CA SER A 596 -36.37 -28.55 11.45
C SER A 596 -37.51 -27.69 12.01
N LEU A 597 -37.54 -27.40 13.30
CA LEU A 597 -38.71 -26.72 13.90
C LEU A 597 -38.65 -25.19 13.83
N HIS A 598 -37.41 -24.61 13.80
CA HIS A 598 -37.21 -23.16 13.76
C HIS A 598 -36.29 -22.75 12.64
N ALA A 599 -36.65 -21.71 11.89
CA ALA A 599 -35.83 -21.22 10.81
C ALA A 599 -34.53 -20.55 11.33
N LEU A 600 -33.46 -20.68 10.57
CA LEU A 600 -32.19 -20.06 10.92
C LEU A 600 -32.31 -18.53 11.04
N GLY A 601 -32.20 -18.04 12.26
CA GLY A 601 -32.35 -16.63 12.59
C GLY A 601 -33.54 -16.28 13.46
N ASP A 602 -34.39 -17.29 13.78
CA ASP A 602 -35.45 -17.17 14.78
C ASP A 602 -34.82 -17.12 16.19
N LEU A 603 -35.51 -16.50 17.11
CA LEU A 603 -35.08 -16.39 18.51
C LEU A 603 -36.26 -16.70 19.43
N PRO A 604 -36.03 -17.38 20.56
CA PRO A 604 -37.03 -17.52 21.64
C PRO A 604 -37.39 -16.16 22.24
N SER A 605 -38.37 -16.19 23.15
CA SER A 605 -38.73 -14.97 23.90
C SER A 605 -37.55 -14.42 24.71
N VAL A 606 -37.62 -13.13 25.07
CA VAL A 606 -36.52 -12.48 25.83
C VAL A 606 -36.29 -13.15 27.19
N ASN A 607 -37.36 -13.63 27.83
CA ASN A 607 -37.23 -14.29 29.12
C ASN A 607 -36.58 -15.65 29.02
N GLU A 608 -36.83 -16.42 28.00
CA GLU A 608 -36.18 -17.70 27.72
C GLU A 608 -34.69 -17.46 27.35
N MET A 609 -34.41 -16.46 26.54
CA MET A 609 -33.05 -16.07 26.15
C MET A 609 -32.11 -15.82 27.35
N LEU A 610 -32.62 -15.22 28.43
CA LEU A 610 -31.81 -14.97 29.64
C LEU A 610 -31.28 -16.22 30.29
N GLN A 611 -32.00 -17.36 30.17
CA GLN A 611 -31.63 -18.64 30.73
C GLN A 611 -30.70 -19.47 29.85
N LEU A 612 -30.58 -19.10 28.57
CA LEU A 612 -29.80 -19.80 27.55
C LEU A 612 -28.36 -19.24 27.36
N LEU A 613 -27.97 -18.26 28.20
CA LEU A 613 -26.62 -17.69 28.12
C LEU A 613 -25.58 -18.77 28.41
N ASP A 614 -24.69 -19.00 27.45
CA ASP A 614 -23.61 -19.98 27.55
C ASP A 614 -22.47 -19.49 28.42
N GLY A 615 -21.83 -20.39 29.16
CA GLY A 615 -20.68 -20.08 29.98
C GLY A 615 -19.45 -19.57 29.22
N ASN A 616 -19.40 -19.64 27.89
CA ASN A 616 -18.36 -19.00 27.05
C ASN A 616 -18.68 -17.54 26.69
N SER A 617 -19.75 -16.97 27.27
CA SER A 617 -20.03 -15.53 27.18
C SER A 617 -19.04 -14.76 28.05
N TYR A 618 -18.61 -13.59 27.61
CA TYR A 618 -17.66 -12.77 28.36
C TYR A 618 -17.81 -11.28 28.11
N GLN A 619 -17.34 -10.52 29.06
CA GLN A 619 -17.07 -9.09 28.92
C GLN A 619 -15.59 -8.85 29.20
N GLN A 620 -14.94 -8.11 28.32
CA GLN A 620 -13.54 -7.75 28.54
C GLN A 620 -13.29 -6.29 28.23
N THR A 621 -12.41 -5.68 29.01
CA THR A 621 -11.83 -4.38 28.69
C THR A 621 -10.31 -4.47 28.69
N LYS A 622 -9.70 -3.85 27.72
CA LYS A 622 -8.25 -3.74 27.64
C LYS A 622 -7.85 -2.28 27.50
N THR A 623 -6.94 -1.86 28.33
CA THR A 623 -6.32 -0.52 28.26
C THR A 623 -4.83 -0.68 28.08
N ASP A 624 -4.30 -0.16 26.98
CA ASP A 624 -2.87 -0.11 26.68
C ASP A 624 -2.40 1.33 26.72
N LYS A 625 -1.34 1.61 27.49
CA LYS A 625 -0.64 2.89 27.53
C LYS A 625 0.81 2.64 27.18
N ASN A 626 1.28 3.23 26.09
CA ASN A 626 2.65 3.09 25.62
C ASN A 626 3.32 4.46 25.60
N HIS A 627 4.48 4.56 26.23
CA HIS A 627 5.36 5.71 26.16
C HIS A 627 6.63 5.30 25.42
N GLU A 628 6.90 5.92 24.29
CA GLU A 628 8.10 5.65 23.50
C GLU A 628 9.00 6.87 23.51
N ILE A 629 10.26 6.68 23.89
CA ILE A 629 11.30 7.71 23.83
C ILE A 629 12.35 7.21 22.85
N TYR A 630 12.69 8.04 21.87
CA TYR A 630 13.70 7.69 20.91
C TYR A 630 14.58 8.88 20.56
N MET A 631 15.81 8.58 20.17
CA MET A 631 16.74 9.53 19.60
C MET A 631 17.14 9.05 18.20
N GLN A 632 16.95 9.88 17.21
CA GLN A 632 17.42 9.55 15.87
C GLN A 632 18.78 10.21 15.63
N ILE A 633 19.81 9.40 15.48
CA ILE A 633 21.17 9.83 15.18
C ILE A 633 21.43 9.57 13.71
N GLN A 634 21.75 10.63 12.99
CA GLN A 634 22.02 10.57 11.55
C GLN A 634 23.45 11.01 11.28
N HIS A 635 24.14 10.21 10.48
CA HIS A 635 25.44 10.57 9.92
C HIS A 635 25.31 10.61 8.39
N GLY A 636 25.65 11.74 7.79
CA GLY A 636 25.71 11.87 6.35
C GLY A 636 27.01 12.56 5.94
N GLN A 637 27.85 11.89 5.15
CA GLN A 637 28.92 12.56 4.45
C GLN A 637 28.35 13.20 3.18
N THR A 638 28.12 14.53 3.22
CA THR A 638 27.90 15.30 2.00
C THR A 638 29.27 15.54 1.38
N GLY A 639 29.51 14.90 0.23
CA GLY A 639 30.81 14.97 -0.46
C GLY A 639 31.08 16.34 -1.06
N THR A 640 31.57 17.27 -0.22
CA THR A 640 32.27 18.47 -0.67
C THR A 640 33.77 18.22 -0.83
N ASP A 641 34.30 17.11 -0.34
CA ASP A 641 35.69 16.74 -0.52
C ASP A 641 35.88 16.03 -1.88
N ASN A 642 36.65 16.64 -2.76
CA ASN A 642 36.97 16.15 -4.12
C ASN A 642 37.62 14.77 -4.19
N PHE A 643 37.96 14.16 -3.06
CA PHE A 643 38.68 12.90 -2.97
C PHE A 643 37.84 11.67 -2.59
N LYS A 644 36.60 11.80 -2.13
CA LYS A 644 35.78 10.64 -1.73
C LYS A 644 34.90 10.17 -2.87
N ARG A 645 35.08 8.89 -3.24
CA ARG A 645 34.33 8.24 -4.35
C ARG A 645 32.91 7.79 -3.97
N THR A 646 32.61 7.63 -2.66
CA THR A 646 31.34 7.11 -2.16
C THR A 646 30.79 7.93 -1.01
N ASN A 647 29.49 8.08 -0.95
CA ASN A 647 28.74 8.62 0.18
C ASN A 647 28.25 7.46 1.04
N ILE A 648 28.40 7.58 2.34
CA ILE A 648 27.83 6.67 3.34
C ILE A 648 26.92 7.50 4.23
N GLN A 649 25.68 7.06 4.33
CA GLN A 649 24.69 7.62 5.24
C GLN A 649 24.24 6.53 6.17
N PHE A 650 24.17 6.77 7.47
CA PHE A 650 23.55 5.87 8.40
C PHE A 650 22.62 6.63 9.36
N THR A 651 21.59 5.95 9.78
CA THR A 651 20.65 6.40 10.79
C THR A 651 20.56 5.31 11.85
N PHE A 652 20.75 5.69 13.10
CA PHE A 652 20.56 4.81 14.23
C PHE A 652 19.49 5.40 15.15
N ILE A 653 18.50 4.59 15.52
CA ILE A 653 17.37 5.01 16.35
C ILE A 653 17.28 4.06 17.54
N PRO A 654 17.98 4.33 18.66
CA PRO A 654 17.68 3.70 19.94
C PRO A 654 16.30 4.16 20.42
N LYS A 655 15.41 3.21 20.62
CA LYS A 655 14.05 3.45 21.10
C LYS A 655 13.79 2.63 22.36
N ILE A 656 13.26 3.26 23.39
CA ILE A 656 12.78 2.62 24.60
C ILE A 656 11.27 2.80 24.65
N ARG A 657 10.55 1.70 24.83
CA ARG A 657 9.10 1.69 24.97
C ARG A 657 8.72 1.15 26.35
N PHE A 658 7.99 1.96 27.10
CA PHE A 658 7.32 1.59 28.33
C PHE A 658 5.88 1.26 28.00
N GLU A 659 5.46 0.05 28.31
CA GLU A 659 4.15 -0.46 28.01
C GLU A 659 3.43 -0.85 29.29
N HIS A 660 2.25 -0.25 29.52
CA HIS A 660 1.38 -0.52 30.65
C HIS A 660 0.07 -1.07 30.13
N ASN A 661 -0.18 -2.34 30.37
CA ASN A 661 -1.39 -3.03 29.95
C ASN A 661 -2.26 -3.34 31.16
N LYS A 662 -3.54 -2.98 31.09
CA LYS A 662 -4.57 -3.40 32.01
C LYS A 662 -5.63 -4.18 31.27
N PHE A 663 -6.03 -5.32 31.79
CA PHE A 663 -7.02 -6.20 31.23
C PHE A 663 -7.99 -6.65 32.31
N ASP A 664 -9.25 -6.24 32.17
CA ASP A 664 -10.35 -6.68 33.00
C ASP A 664 -11.14 -7.72 32.21
N TYR A 665 -11.34 -8.87 32.76
CA TYR A 665 -12.03 -9.98 32.10
C TYR A 665 -13.06 -10.61 33.07
N PHE A 666 -14.31 -10.59 32.62
CA PHE A 666 -15.42 -11.18 33.35
C PHE A 666 -16.10 -12.24 32.48
N ARG A 667 -16.28 -13.42 33.05
CA ARG A 667 -17.02 -14.54 32.46
C ARG A 667 -17.98 -15.08 33.51
N PRO A 668 -19.29 -15.08 33.26
CA PRO A 668 -20.30 -15.47 34.25
C PRO A 668 -19.99 -16.85 34.87
N MET A 669 -20.09 -16.95 36.19
CA MET A 669 -19.86 -18.18 36.97
C MET A 669 -18.47 -18.83 36.79
N VAL A 670 -17.56 -18.25 36.09
CA VAL A 670 -16.22 -18.81 35.83
C VAL A 670 -15.14 -17.99 36.45
N ILE A 671 -15.06 -16.70 36.10
CA ILE A 671 -13.99 -15.81 36.55
C ILE A 671 -14.37 -14.33 36.44
N ASP A 672 -13.91 -13.57 37.44
CA ASP A 672 -13.79 -12.12 37.40
C ASP A 672 -12.36 -11.76 37.79
N THR A 673 -11.61 -11.20 36.84
CA THR A 673 -10.18 -10.94 37.09
C THR A 673 -9.72 -9.65 36.41
N THR A 674 -8.81 -9.00 37.11
CA THR A 674 -8.05 -7.84 36.57
C THR A 674 -6.58 -8.22 36.52
N MET A 675 -5.98 -8.09 35.37
CA MET A 675 -4.56 -8.30 35.17
C MET A 675 -3.88 -6.99 34.75
N LYS A 676 -2.69 -6.77 35.28
CA LYS A 676 -1.81 -5.67 34.87
C LYS A 676 -0.48 -6.24 34.42
N ARG A 677 0.08 -5.68 33.37
CA ARG A 677 1.40 -6.10 32.89
C ARG A 677 2.17 -4.87 32.42
N ASP A 678 3.34 -4.70 33.00
CA ASP A 678 4.25 -3.62 32.66
C ASP A 678 5.47 -4.23 31.95
N ASN A 679 5.87 -3.62 30.84
CA ASN A 679 7.02 -4.04 30.06
C ASN A 679 7.89 -2.83 29.74
N VAL A 680 9.20 -3.06 29.68
CA VAL A 680 10.16 -2.11 29.13
C VAL A 680 10.87 -2.80 27.97
N PHE A 681 10.80 -2.20 26.79
CA PHE A 681 11.38 -2.75 25.57
C PHE A 681 12.43 -1.81 25.01
N PHE A 682 13.59 -2.35 24.66
CA PHE A 682 14.58 -1.64 23.87
C PHE A 682 14.48 -2.11 22.40
N GLU A 683 14.08 -1.22 21.51
CA GLU A 683 13.76 -1.51 20.12
C GLU A 683 14.62 -0.66 19.17
N PRO A 684 15.91 -0.99 19.02
CA PRO A 684 16.79 -0.24 18.15
C PRO A 684 16.45 -0.52 16.66
N SER A 685 16.60 0.52 15.85
CA SER A 685 16.65 0.37 14.40
C SER A 685 17.91 1.01 13.84
N PHE A 686 18.41 0.41 12.78
CA PHE A 686 19.60 0.85 12.07
C PHE A 686 19.36 0.84 10.57
N GLN A 687 19.72 1.92 9.90
CA GLN A 687 19.66 2.04 8.45
C GLN A 687 21.00 2.56 7.95
N MET A 688 21.56 1.93 6.92
CA MET A 688 22.76 2.38 6.21
C MET A 688 22.50 2.42 4.71
N SER A 689 22.98 3.45 4.06
CA SER A 689 22.92 3.60 2.60
C SER A 689 24.30 4.00 2.06
N ILE A 690 24.71 3.35 0.98
CA ILE A 690 25.99 3.58 0.31
C ILE A 690 25.76 3.82 -1.18
N PHE A 691 26.28 4.91 -1.71
CA PHE A 691 26.14 5.28 -3.11
C PHE A 691 27.28 6.18 -3.59
N PRO A 692 27.58 6.25 -4.91
CA PRO A 692 28.63 7.10 -5.43
C PRO A 692 28.39 8.58 -5.17
N ALA A 693 29.43 9.32 -4.79
CA ALA A 693 29.36 10.75 -4.53
C ALA A 693 29.13 11.58 -5.80
N LYS A 694 29.73 11.19 -6.94
CA LYS A 694 29.65 11.88 -8.23
C LYS A 694 28.75 11.15 -9.22
N GLY A 695 28.18 11.87 -10.20
CA GLY A 695 27.32 11.37 -11.26
C GLY A 695 25.83 11.68 -11.03
N ASN A 696 25.03 11.51 -12.08
CA ASN A 696 23.58 11.70 -11.99
C ASN A 696 22.98 10.62 -11.08
N TYR A 697 21.94 11.00 -10.31
CA TYR A 697 21.19 10.10 -9.46
C TYR A 697 20.78 8.79 -10.17
N TRP A 698 20.38 8.89 -11.42
CA TRP A 698 19.87 7.78 -12.23
C TRP A 698 20.96 6.79 -12.68
N ASP A 699 22.21 7.21 -12.72
CA ASP A 699 23.34 6.40 -13.19
C ASP A 699 24.15 5.78 -12.03
N LYS A 700 23.74 6.06 -10.78
CA LYS A 700 24.41 5.59 -9.57
C LYS A 700 23.89 4.25 -9.11
N TRP A 701 24.79 3.36 -8.70
CA TRP A 701 24.40 2.22 -7.89
C TRP A 701 24.03 2.70 -6.48
N HIS A 702 23.16 1.95 -5.83
CA HIS A 702 22.72 2.22 -4.46
C HIS A 702 22.61 0.91 -3.70
N PHE A 703 23.23 0.84 -2.55
CA PHE A 703 23.09 -0.23 -1.58
C PHE A 703 22.49 0.32 -0.30
N SER A 704 21.54 -0.39 0.25
CA SER A 704 20.98 -0.07 1.57
C SER A 704 20.76 -1.33 2.39
N ILE A 705 20.98 -1.21 3.69
CA ILE A 705 20.68 -2.24 4.68
C ILE A 705 19.89 -1.61 5.82
N ASN A 706 18.84 -2.31 6.27
CA ASN A 706 18.00 -1.86 7.38
C ASN A 706 17.84 -3.02 8.36
N TYR A 707 17.95 -2.72 9.64
CA TYR A 707 17.69 -3.64 10.73
C TYR A 707 16.73 -3.02 11.71
N ASN A 708 15.74 -3.79 12.16
CA ASN A 708 14.78 -3.40 13.17
C ASN A 708 14.58 -4.53 14.17
N LEU A 709 14.55 -4.20 15.45
CA LEU A 709 14.12 -5.08 16.53
C LEU A 709 12.78 -4.59 17.07
N THR A 710 11.82 -5.51 17.17
CA THR A 710 10.50 -5.23 17.77
C THR A 710 10.15 -6.29 18.79
N HIS A 711 9.47 -5.88 19.86
CA HIS A 711 8.99 -6.77 20.91
C HIS A 711 7.46 -6.73 20.98
N ASN A 712 6.85 -7.88 21.26
CA ASN A 712 5.41 -8.00 21.44
C ASN A 712 5.10 -8.76 22.72
N ALA A 713 4.25 -8.18 23.56
CA ALA A 713 3.66 -8.89 24.68
C ALA A 713 2.64 -9.91 24.19
N PRO A 714 2.47 -11.05 24.86
CA PRO A 714 1.41 -12.01 24.54
C PRO A 714 0.03 -11.37 24.73
N LEU A 715 -0.97 -11.90 24.04
CA LEU A 715 -2.36 -11.47 24.25
C LEU A 715 -2.79 -11.75 25.69
N MET A 716 -3.33 -10.75 26.37
CA MET A 716 -3.71 -10.85 27.77
C MET A 716 -4.73 -11.95 28.03
N VAL A 717 -5.63 -12.21 27.07
CA VAL A 717 -6.59 -13.33 27.17
C VAL A 717 -5.90 -14.68 27.29
N TYR A 718 -4.74 -14.88 26.67
CA TYR A 718 -3.98 -16.12 26.80
C TYR A 718 -3.38 -16.35 28.20
N LEU A 719 -3.22 -15.26 28.94
CA LEU A 719 -2.67 -15.28 30.30
C LEU A 719 -3.75 -15.56 31.36
N THR A 720 -5.03 -15.57 31.02
CA THR A 720 -6.12 -15.76 31.98
C THR A 720 -6.17 -17.20 32.56
N GLY A 721 -5.61 -18.17 31.87
CA GLY A 721 -5.70 -19.58 32.26
C GLY A 721 -7.09 -20.19 32.05
N ILE A 722 -7.96 -19.56 31.28
CA ILE A 722 -9.34 -19.99 31.03
C ILE A 722 -9.40 -20.95 29.88
N THR A 723 -10.34 -21.92 29.98
CA THR A 723 -10.69 -22.83 28.88
C THR A 723 -11.90 -22.30 28.14
N ASP A 724 -11.79 -22.09 26.84
CA ASP A 724 -12.89 -21.76 25.92
C ASP A 724 -13.28 -22.99 25.13
N THR A 725 -14.53 -23.44 25.32
CA THR A 725 -15.15 -24.61 24.70
C THR A 725 -16.25 -24.27 23.71
N SER A 726 -16.34 -23.00 23.30
CA SER A 726 -17.38 -22.52 22.35
C SER A 726 -17.28 -23.23 21.00
N ASN A 727 -16.08 -23.67 20.60
CA ASN A 727 -15.86 -24.55 19.46
C ASN A 727 -15.50 -25.94 19.99
N PRO A 728 -16.37 -26.97 19.80
CA PRO A 728 -16.17 -28.30 20.39
C PRO A 728 -14.94 -29.02 19.85
N LEU A 729 -14.51 -28.76 18.62
CA LEU A 729 -13.29 -29.37 18.04
C LEU A 729 -12.01 -28.57 18.29
N ASN A 730 -12.10 -27.35 18.82
CA ASN A 730 -10.91 -26.51 19.09
C ASN A 730 -11.07 -25.86 20.46
N ILE A 731 -10.67 -26.55 21.51
CA ILE A 731 -10.72 -26.10 22.88
C ILE A 731 -9.48 -25.25 23.14
N MET A 732 -9.65 -23.98 23.49
CA MET A 732 -8.54 -23.07 23.80
C MET A 732 -8.28 -23.02 25.29
N GLN A 733 -7.06 -23.30 25.71
CA GLN A 733 -6.59 -23.16 27.10
C GLN A 733 -5.57 -22.02 27.21
N GLY A 734 -5.70 -21.21 28.24
CA GLY A 734 -4.71 -20.16 28.52
C GLY A 734 -3.42 -20.69 29.14
N ASN A 735 -2.34 -19.91 29.02
CA ASN A 735 -1.04 -20.16 29.63
C ASN A 735 -0.50 -18.90 30.33
N LYS A 736 -0.44 -18.91 31.65
CA LYS A 736 0.01 -17.77 32.48
C LYS A 736 1.52 -17.48 32.37
N ASN A 737 2.30 -18.42 31.84
CA ASN A 737 3.77 -18.37 31.83
C ASN A 737 4.34 -17.78 30.52
N LEU A 738 3.50 -17.22 29.65
CA LEU A 738 3.94 -16.69 28.38
C LEU A 738 4.90 -15.50 28.53
N LYS A 739 6.01 -15.60 27.78
CA LYS A 739 7.05 -14.56 27.69
C LYS A 739 6.77 -13.65 26.51
N ASN A 740 7.35 -12.46 26.53
CA ASN A 740 7.35 -11.55 25.41
C ASN A 740 8.12 -12.14 24.24
N SER A 741 7.62 -11.92 23.04
CA SER A 741 8.26 -12.33 21.79
C SER A 741 9.06 -11.18 21.19
N SER A 742 10.09 -11.53 20.42
CA SER A 742 10.91 -10.56 19.69
C SER A 742 11.00 -10.97 18.23
N THR A 743 11.06 -9.95 17.36
CA THR A 743 11.28 -10.14 15.92
C THR A 743 12.46 -9.28 15.49
N HIS A 744 13.49 -9.94 14.98
CA HIS A 744 14.62 -9.32 14.30
C HIS A 744 14.32 -9.29 12.81
N HIS A 745 14.28 -8.11 12.22
CA HIS A 745 14.01 -7.91 10.81
C HIS A 745 15.21 -7.25 10.14
N LEU A 746 15.78 -7.91 9.14
CA LEU A 746 16.91 -7.42 8.32
C LEU A 746 16.48 -7.33 6.87
N THR A 747 16.76 -6.19 6.21
CA THR A 747 16.59 -6.06 4.76
C THR A 747 17.84 -5.47 4.13
N ALA A 748 18.20 -5.95 2.95
CA ALA A 748 19.26 -5.39 2.14
C ALA A 748 18.77 -5.20 0.70
N ASN A 749 19.05 -4.04 0.12
CA ASN A 749 18.67 -3.74 -1.25
C ASN A 749 19.88 -3.22 -2.01
N PHE A 750 20.05 -3.71 -3.23
CA PHE A 750 21.09 -3.26 -4.14
C PHE A 750 20.51 -2.98 -5.51
N ARG A 751 20.74 -1.79 -6.01
CA ARG A 751 20.34 -1.36 -7.35
C ARG A 751 21.57 -0.89 -8.11
N LYS A 752 21.76 -1.41 -9.33
CA LYS A 752 22.84 -0.99 -10.22
C LYS A 752 22.34 -0.83 -11.65
N PRO A 753 22.31 0.39 -12.20
CA PRO A 753 22.20 0.58 -13.63
C PRO A 753 23.52 0.10 -14.28
N LEU A 754 23.44 -0.92 -15.13
CA LEU A 754 24.59 -1.48 -15.85
C LEU A 754 24.90 -0.65 -17.10
N SER A 755 23.86 -0.05 -17.68
CA SER A 755 23.91 0.92 -18.77
C SER A 755 22.59 1.70 -18.81
N ARG A 756 22.44 2.66 -19.73
CA ARG A 756 21.17 3.33 -19.96
C ARG A 756 20.02 2.38 -20.37
N LYS A 757 20.33 1.16 -20.80
CA LYS A 757 19.37 0.16 -21.29
C LYS A 757 19.26 -1.08 -20.40
N ARG A 758 20.07 -1.19 -19.35
CA ARG A 758 20.16 -2.39 -18.51
C ARG A 758 20.24 -2.01 -17.05
N ASN A 759 19.44 -2.65 -16.24
CA ASN A 759 19.52 -2.49 -14.79
C ASN A 759 19.37 -3.84 -14.07
N ILE A 760 19.95 -3.92 -12.89
CA ILE A 760 19.78 -5.03 -11.97
C ILE A 760 19.36 -4.49 -10.61
N ASN A 761 18.36 -5.11 -10.03
CA ASN A 761 17.90 -4.85 -8.66
C ASN A 761 17.94 -6.16 -7.89
N MET A 762 18.51 -6.13 -6.70
CA MET A 762 18.59 -7.26 -5.79
C MET A 762 17.98 -6.83 -4.46
N ALA A 763 17.20 -7.70 -3.85
CA ALA A 763 16.67 -7.49 -2.52
C ALA A 763 16.85 -8.78 -1.71
N ALA A 764 17.21 -8.62 -0.45
CA ALA A 764 17.28 -9.71 0.51
C ALA A 764 16.57 -9.29 1.79
N SER A 765 15.90 -10.23 2.45
CA SER A 765 15.26 -9.99 3.75
C SER A 765 15.38 -11.24 4.62
N ALA A 766 15.47 -11.03 5.92
CA ALA A 766 15.43 -12.11 6.91
C ALA A 766 14.62 -11.68 8.12
N ASN A 767 13.81 -12.60 8.64
CA ASN A 767 13.11 -12.45 9.90
C ASN A 767 13.48 -13.62 10.82
N VAL A 768 13.86 -13.30 12.05
CA VAL A 768 14.13 -14.28 13.10
C VAL A 768 13.22 -13.98 14.28
N TYR A 769 12.51 -14.99 14.74
CA TYR A 769 11.55 -14.88 15.83
C TYR A 769 12.11 -15.53 17.08
N THR A 770 12.14 -14.79 18.18
CA THR A 770 12.54 -15.29 19.48
C THR A 770 11.34 -15.32 20.41
N ASN A 771 11.14 -16.41 21.14
CA ASN A 771 9.99 -16.63 22.02
C ASN A 771 8.63 -16.37 21.32
N LYS A 772 8.52 -16.74 20.03
CA LYS A 772 7.26 -16.61 19.30
C LYS A 772 6.16 -17.36 20.03
N VAL A 773 5.01 -16.71 20.26
CA VAL A 773 3.85 -17.40 20.81
C VAL A 773 3.26 -18.26 19.71
N ALA A 774 3.29 -19.57 19.87
CA ALA A 774 2.68 -20.56 19.01
C ALA A 774 1.40 -21.10 19.68
N LEU A 775 0.40 -21.41 18.86
CA LEU A 775 -0.82 -22.08 19.31
C LEU A 775 -0.63 -23.61 19.15
N GLY A 776 0.19 -24.17 20.03
CA GLY A 776 0.42 -25.60 20.09
C GLY A 776 -0.85 -26.34 20.45
N TYR A 777 -1.02 -27.58 19.95
CA TYR A 777 -2.18 -28.37 20.28
C TYR A 777 -1.85 -29.84 20.49
N ILE A 778 -2.71 -30.46 21.29
CA ILE A 778 -2.80 -31.93 21.43
C ILE A 778 -4.05 -32.36 20.66
N TYR A 779 -3.87 -33.32 19.77
CA TYR A 779 -4.91 -33.86 18.92
C TYR A 779 -5.42 -35.17 19.46
N GLU A 780 -6.73 -35.29 19.66
CA GLU A 780 -7.40 -36.53 20.04
C GLU A 780 -7.85 -37.31 18.79
N HIS A 781 -7.23 -38.46 18.56
CA HIS A 781 -7.42 -39.20 17.30
C HIS A 781 -8.86 -39.71 17.09
N ASN A 782 -9.54 -40.06 18.16
CA ASN A 782 -10.88 -40.64 18.04
C ASN A 782 -11.96 -39.64 17.72
N THR A 783 -11.80 -38.40 18.20
CA THR A 783 -12.81 -37.35 18.08
C THR A 783 -12.38 -36.23 17.13
N GLY A 784 -11.08 -36.09 16.89
CA GLY A 784 -10.51 -34.98 16.14
C GLY A 784 -10.47 -33.69 16.94
N VAL A 785 -10.73 -33.72 18.24
CA VAL A 785 -10.66 -32.55 19.13
C VAL A 785 -9.20 -32.10 19.26
N ARG A 786 -8.99 -30.78 19.19
CA ARG A 786 -7.70 -30.12 19.42
C ARG A 786 -7.79 -29.33 20.72
N THR A 787 -6.98 -29.68 21.69
CA THR A 787 -6.75 -28.82 22.84
C THR A 787 -5.57 -27.91 22.57
N ILE A 788 -5.85 -26.64 22.34
CA ILE A 788 -4.89 -25.63 21.89
C ILE A 788 -4.39 -24.88 23.12
N THR A 789 -3.08 -24.86 23.31
CA THR A 789 -2.42 -24.10 24.38
C THR A 789 -1.36 -23.18 23.77
N PRO A 790 -1.44 -21.87 23.98
CA PRO A 790 -0.38 -20.97 23.56
C PRO A 790 0.89 -21.23 24.35
N ASP A 791 2.04 -21.33 23.68
CA ASP A 791 3.35 -21.45 24.33
C ASP A 791 4.43 -20.73 23.54
N ASN A 792 5.55 -20.43 24.19
CA ASN A 792 6.67 -19.75 23.55
C ASN A 792 7.61 -20.75 22.89
N ILE A 793 7.88 -20.55 21.61
CA ILE A 793 8.82 -21.38 20.87
C ILE A 793 9.88 -20.55 20.15
N ASN A 794 11.03 -21.19 19.92
CA ASN A 794 12.13 -20.66 19.13
C ASN A 794 12.35 -21.49 17.88
N GLY A 795 13.05 -20.93 16.90
CA GLY A 795 13.43 -21.63 15.68
C GLY A 795 12.60 -21.26 14.47
N ASN A 796 11.56 -20.44 14.60
CA ASN A 796 10.89 -19.84 13.45
C ASN A 796 11.76 -18.76 12.84
N TRP A 797 12.05 -18.86 11.56
CA TRP A 797 12.72 -17.81 10.79
C TRP A 797 12.44 -17.97 9.31
N ASN A 798 12.61 -16.89 8.58
CA ASN A 798 12.58 -16.94 7.12
C ASN A 798 13.65 -16.03 6.53
N ALA A 799 14.14 -16.40 5.36
CA ALA A 799 15.03 -15.58 4.56
C ALA A 799 14.55 -15.59 3.11
N ALA A 800 14.52 -14.43 2.50
CA ALA A 800 14.15 -14.27 1.11
C ALA A 800 15.22 -13.49 0.35
N TYR A 801 15.42 -13.85 -0.90
CA TYR A 801 16.31 -13.16 -1.83
C TYR A 801 15.63 -13.05 -3.18
N SER A 802 15.76 -11.91 -3.84
CA SER A 802 15.23 -11.71 -5.17
C SER A 802 16.18 -10.90 -6.06
N VAL A 803 16.20 -11.24 -7.35
CA VAL A 803 16.94 -10.53 -8.39
C VAL A 803 16.00 -10.19 -9.51
N THR A 804 15.95 -8.94 -9.91
CA THR A 804 15.26 -8.50 -11.11
C THR A 804 16.27 -7.91 -12.09
N TYR A 805 16.31 -8.44 -13.29
CA TYR A 805 17.11 -7.93 -14.39
C TYR A 805 16.23 -7.45 -15.52
N ARG A 806 16.54 -6.27 -16.07
CA ARG A 806 15.84 -5.68 -17.21
C ARG A 806 16.86 -5.23 -18.24
N SER A 807 16.55 -5.49 -19.52
CA SER A 807 17.41 -5.12 -20.64
C SER A 807 16.57 -4.74 -21.86
N ARG A 808 16.98 -3.70 -22.56
CA ARG A 808 16.60 -3.46 -23.95
C ARG A 808 17.66 -4.06 -24.83
N LEU A 809 17.26 -4.95 -25.74
CA LEU A 809 18.18 -5.83 -26.45
C LEU A 809 18.73 -5.19 -27.72
N ASP A 810 17.98 -4.30 -28.36
CA ASP A 810 18.34 -3.67 -29.63
C ASP A 810 18.51 -2.14 -29.53
N LYS A 811 19.11 -1.52 -30.55
CA LYS A 811 19.32 -0.08 -30.62
C LYS A 811 18.01 0.70 -30.78
N LYS A 812 17.04 0.15 -31.49
CA LYS A 812 15.74 0.76 -31.75
C LYS A 812 14.74 0.55 -30.62
N GLU A 813 15.12 -0.26 -29.61
CA GLU A 813 14.32 -0.57 -28.42
C GLU A 813 13.01 -1.31 -28.72
N HIS A 814 12.97 -2.04 -29.84
CA HIS A 814 11.85 -2.91 -30.19
C HIS A 814 11.78 -4.13 -29.29
N TRP A 815 12.94 -4.65 -28.86
CA TRP A 815 13.04 -5.82 -28.00
C TRP A 815 13.41 -5.42 -26.59
N SER A 816 12.64 -5.90 -25.62
CA SER A 816 12.97 -5.80 -24.20
C SER A 816 12.77 -7.13 -23.50
N TYR A 817 13.63 -7.40 -22.54
CA TYR A 817 13.61 -8.58 -21.71
C TYR A 817 13.61 -8.21 -20.24
N GLN A 818 12.79 -8.89 -19.47
CA GLN A 818 12.77 -8.77 -18.01
C GLN A 818 12.71 -10.16 -17.41
N THR A 819 13.52 -10.41 -16.38
CA THR A 819 13.40 -11.58 -15.53
C THR A 819 13.41 -11.18 -14.05
N ALA A 820 12.68 -11.92 -13.24
CA ALA A 820 12.67 -11.77 -11.79
C ALA A 820 12.69 -13.16 -11.15
N THR A 821 13.81 -13.45 -10.52
CA THR A 821 14.06 -14.69 -9.77
C THR A 821 13.92 -14.42 -8.29
N GLY A 822 13.14 -15.21 -7.58
CA GLY A 822 12.99 -15.15 -6.14
C GLY A 822 13.29 -16.51 -5.50
N TYR A 823 13.95 -16.47 -4.36
CA TYR A 823 14.11 -17.63 -3.48
C TYR A 823 13.71 -17.23 -2.07
N THR A 824 12.91 -18.07 -1.44
CA THR A 824 12.54 -17.91 -0.02
C THR A 824 12.67 -19.23 0.69
N TYR A 825 13.33 -19.21 1.81
CA TYR A 825 13.33 -20.33 2.76
C TYR A 825 12.52 -19.95 4.00
N VAL A 826 11.66 -20.85 4.44
CA VAL A 826 10.86 -20.70 5.65
C VAL A 826 11.11 -21.91 6.55
N ASN A 827 11.63 -21.66 7.74
CA ASN A 827 11.68 -22.63 8.82
C ASN A 827 10.47 -22.43 9.72
N SER A 828 9.44 -23.24 9.52
CA SER A 828 8.22 -23.21 10.34
C SER A 828 8.36 -24.21 11.47
N VAL A 829 8.24 -23.74 12.69
CA VAL A 829 8.26 -24.57 13.91
C VAL A 829 6.98 -24.34 14.66
N ASP A 830 6.35 -25.39 15.13
CA ASP A 830 5.15 -25.35 15.96
C ASP A 830 5.18 -26.47 17.01
N LEU A 831 4.18 -26.53 17.88
CA LEU A 831 4.02 -27.50 18.93
C LEU A 831 2.79 -28.35 18.62
N ILE A 832 3.01 -29.65 18.40
CA ILE A 832 1.96 -30.56 18.02
C ILE A 832 2.15 -31.89 18.81
N GLY A 833 1.08 -32.41 19.37
CA GLY A 833 1.05 -33.69 20.04
C GLY A 833 -0.22 -34.44 19.71
N THR A 834 -0.23 -35.75 20.03
CA THR A 834 -1.42 -36.57 20.01
C THR A 834 -1.66 -37.12 21.38
N SER A 835 -2.91 -37.27 21.79
CA SER A 835 -3.27 -37.82 23.10
C SER A 835 -2.72 -39.23 23.35
N ALA A 836 -2.50 -40.03 22.30
CA ALA A 836 -1.94 -41.37 22.37
C ALA A 836 -0.42 -41.40 22.62
N THR A 837 0.31 -40.31 22.36
CA THR A 837 1.78 -40.29 22.37
C THR A 837 2.40 -39.30 23.33
N ALA A 838 1.66 -38.29 23.81
CA ALA A 838 2.24 -37.25 24.65
C ALA A 838 1.22 -36.54 25.54
N ASP A 839 1.57 -36.29 26.78
CA ASP A 839 0.85 -35.40 27.69
C ASP A 839 1.04 -33.90 27.33
N ARG A 840 2.02 -33.58 26.47
CA ARG A 840 2.32 -32.24 26.02
C ARG A 840 2.62 -32.23 24.52
N ALA A 841 2.28 -31.11 23.89
CA ALA A 841 2.65 -30.87 22.51
C ALA A 841 4.18 -30.82 22.36
N VAL A 842 4.72 -31.53 21.37
CA VAL A 842 6.14 -31.57 21.05
C VAL A 842 6.48 -30.70 19.86
N ARG A 843 7.74 -30.33 19.78
CA ARG A 843 8.22 -29.47 18.70
C ARG A 843 8.14 -30.20 17.35
N SER A 844 7.51 -29.55 16.39
CA SER A 844 7.39 -29.95 15.00
C SER A 844 8.02 -28.92 14.10
N LYS A 845 8.78 -29.36 13.09
CA LYS A 845 9.50 -28.50 12.18
C LYS A 845 9.20 -28.90 10.74
N VAL A 846 8.92 -27.90 9.90
CA VAL A 846 8.85 -28.03 8.44
C VAL A 846 9.70 -26.93 7.81
N GLY A 847 10.69 -27.33 7.01
CA GLY A 847 11.48 -26.46 6.17
C GLY A 847 10.86 -26.37 4.77
N SER A 848 10.57 -25.17 4.31
CA SER A 848 9.99 -24.95 2.97
C SER A 848 10.89 -24.06 2.12
N HIS A 849 11.22 -24.53 0.92
CA HIS A 849 11.92 -23.81 -0.12
C HIS A 849 10.91 -23.33 -1.16
N TYR A 850 10.89 -22.02 -1.44
CA TYR A 850 10.07 -21.43 -2.50
C TYR A 850 11.00 -20.86 -3.55
N ILE A 851 10.83 -21.25 -4.80
CA ILE A 851 11.53 -20.70 -5.95
C ILE A 851 10.48 -20.09 -6.88
N THR A 852 10.65 -18.83 -7.19
CA THR A 852 9.80 -18.13 -8.15
C THR A 852 10.64 -17.60 -9.29
N GLU A 853 10.21 -17.82 -10.52
CA GLU A 853 10.83 -17.25 -11.71
C GLU A 853 9.74 -16.64 -12.56
N SER A 854 9.96 -15.41 -13.01
CA SER A 854 9.12 -14.78 -14.03
C SER A 854 9.98 -14.22 -15.14
N ALA A 855 9.64 -14.53 -16.39
CA ALA A 855 10.32 -14.05 -17.56
C ALA A 855 9.32 -13.38 -18.51
N LEU A 856 9.70 -12.25 -19.07
CA LEU A 856 8.91 -11.49 -20.03
C LEU A 856 9.83 -11.04 -21.16
N LEU A 857 9.53 -11.50 -22.37
CA LEU A 857 10.14 -11.00 -23.60
C LEU A 857 9.11 -10.21 -24.38
N ARG A 858 9.38 -8.95 -24.65
CA ARG A 858 8.51 -8.05 -25.39
C ARG A 858 9.14 -7.73 -26.74
N TYR A 859 8.32 -7.77 -27.77
CA TYR A 859 8.64 -7.26 -29.10
C TYR A 859 7.63 -6.21 -29.53
N ALA A 860 8.04 -4.96 -29.63
CA ALA A 860 7.21 -3.82 -30.03
C ALA A 860 7.80 -3.15 -31.27
N PRO A 861 7.51 -3.66 -32.48
CA PRO A 861 8.03 -3.10 -33.73
C PRO A 861 7.46 -1.71 -34.05
N SER A 862 6.30 -1.38 -33.48
CA SER A 862 5.66 -0.06 -33.60
C SER A 862 4.90 0.29 -32.33
N SER A 863 4.38 1.51 -32.24
CA SER A 863 3.48 1.93 -31.16
C SER A 863 2.12 1.22 -31.19
N LYS A 864 1.77 0.59 -32.29
CA LYS A 864 0.47 -0.03 -32.56
C LYS A 864 0.49 -1.55 -32.49
N THR A 865 1.68 -2.15 -32.44
CA THR A 865 1.86 -3.60 -32.43
C THR A 865 2.82 -3.99 -31.32
N ASP A 866 2.39 -4.90 -30.49
CA ASP A 866 3.10 -5.31 -29.28
C ASP A 866 2.86 -6.81 -29.01
N PHE A 867 3.93 -7.55 -28.81
CA PHE A 867 3.89 -8.98 -28.50
C PHE A 867 4.63 -9.21 -27.19
N TYR A 868 4.06 -10.03 -26.33
CA TYR A 868 4.68 -10.45 -25.08
C TYR A 868 4.71 -11.97 -25.01
N LEU A 869 5.88 -12.55 -24.91
CA LEU A 869 6.04 -13.93 -24.46
C LEU A 869 6.33 -13.89 -22.96
N LYS A 870 5.50 -14.59 -22.19
CA LYS A 870 5.57 -14.58 -20.72
C LYS A 870 5.67 -16.00 -20.18
N GLY A 871 6.36 -16.15 -19.07
CA GLY A 871 6.46 -17.37 -18.31
C GLY A 871 6.64 -17.09 -16.83
N ASN A 872 5.95 -17.87 -15.98
CA ASN A 872 6.14 -17.81 -14.54
C ASN A 872 6.18 -19.24 -14.00
N VAL A 873 7.04 -19.47 -13.00
CA VAL A 873 7.15 -20.73 -12.26
C VAL A 873 7.15 -20.41 -10.78
N ASN A 874 6.33 -21.12 -10.02
CA ASN A 874 6.35 -21.12 -8.56
C ASN A 874 6.55 -22.57 -8.11
N TYR A 875 7.70 -22.85 -7.60
CA TYR A 875 8.03 -24.17 -7.03
C TYR A 875 8.10 -24.08 -5.53
N GLN A 876 7.52 -25.06 -4.86
CA GLN A 876 7.64 -25.22 -3.42
C GLN A 876 8.07 -26.64 -3.11
N ASN A 877 9.12 -26.77 -2.32
CA ASN A 877 9.55 -28.01 -1.69
C ASN A 877 9.40 -27.85 -0.19
N ALA A 878 8.71 -28.80 0.46
CA ALA A 878 8.58 -28.81 1.91
C ALA A 878 9.09 -30.16 2.46
N GLN A 879 9.93 -30.10 3.49
CA GLN A 879 10.61 -31.22 4.13
C GLN A 879 10.47 -31.13 5.65
N SER A 880 10.45 -32.28 6.29
CA SER A 880 10.41 -32.42 7.76
C SER A 880 11.24 -33.59 8.21
N ASP A 881 11.79 -33.51 9.42
CA ASP A 881 12.52 -34.61 10.08
C ASP A 881 11.54 -35.57 10.80
N ARG A 882 10.23 -35.42 10.60
CA ARG A 882 9.20 -36.28 11.20
C ARG A 882 9.18 -37.65 10.55
N ASP A 883 8.94 -38.65 11.38
CA ASP A 883 8.63 -40.00 10.89
C ASP A 883 7.38 -39.94 9.98
N ASN A 884 7.44 -40.63 8.86
CA ASN A 884 6.38 -40.72 7.85
C ASN A 884 6.04 -39.41 7.11
N PHE A 885 6.79 -38.30 7.28
CA PHE A 885 6.61 -37.12 6.47
C PHE A 885 7.15 -37.34 5.06
N LYS A 886 6.28 -37.29 4.07
CA LYS A 886 6.69 -37.37 2.67
C LYS A 886 7.06 -35.97 2.18
N THR A 887 8.24 -35.82 1.59
CA THR A 887 8.64 -34.57 0.94
C THR A 887 7.59 -34.12 -0.06
N ILE A 888 7.12 -32.89 0.09
CA ILE A 888 6.08 -32.31 -0.76
C ILE A 888 6.74 -31.44 -1.82
N ASN A 889 6.47 -31.73 -3.08
CA ASN A 889 6.92 -30.95 -4.23
C ASN A 889 5.71 -30.47 -5.01
N VAL A 890 5.55 -29.14 -5.10
CA VAL A 890 4.43 -28.54 -5.83
C VAL A 890 4.94 -27.51 -6.83
N TYR A 891 4.40 -27.57 -8.04
CA TYR A 891 4.75 -26.70 -9.14
C TYR A 891 3.49 -26.01 -9.66
N ASP A 892 3.48 -24.68 -9.65
CA ASP A 892 2.54 -23.86 -10.39
C ASP A 892 3.31 -23.11 -11.45
N PHE A 893 3.01 -23.34 -12.71
CA PHE A 893 3.67 -22.62 -13.79
C PHE A 893 2.69 -22.19 -14.85
N ASN A 894 2.97 -21.08 -15.48
CA ASN A 894 2.22 -20.63 -16.62
C ASN A 894 3.16 -20.06 -17.68
N TYR A 895 2.74 -20.22 -18.93
CA TYR A 895 3.41 -19.63 -20.07
C TYR A 895 2.38 -19.22 -21.11
N GLY A 896 2.65 -18.14 -21.83
CA GLY A 896 1.66 -17.63 -22.76
C GLY A 896 2.18 -16.51 -23.65
N LEU A 897 1.34 -16.22 -24.64
CA LEU A 897 1.52 -15.14 -25.60
C LEU A 897 0.41 -14.12 -25.43
N THR A 898 0.79 -12.87 -25.28
CA THR A 898 -0.12 -11.73 -25.34
C THR A 898 0.24 -10.92 -26.59
N ALA A 899 -0.73 -10.55 -27.39
CA ALA A 899 -0.52 -9.73 -28.58
C ALA A 899 -1.53 -8.58 -28.64
N ARG A 900 -1.07 -7.42 -29.08
CA ARG A 900 -1.87 -6.28 -29.46
C ARG A 900 -1.48 -5.87 -30.86
N ILE A 901 -2.43 -5.89 -31.77
CA ILE A 901 -2.20 -5.72 -33.21
C ILE A 901 -3.25 -4.77 -33.76
N GLU A 902 -2.82 -3.77 -34.52
CA GLU A 902 -3.74 -2.99 -35.33
C GLU A 902 -4.03 -3.76 -36.64
N LEU A 903 -5.30 -4.00 -36.89
CA LEU A 903 -5.84 -4.64 -38.07
C LEU A 903 -6.30 -3.60 -39.11
N PRO A 904 -6.57 -3.98 -40.37
CA PRO A 904 -7.22 -3.11 -41.33
C PRO A 904 -8.49 -2.47 -40.75
N LEU A 905 -8.92 -1.32 -41.33
CA LEU A 905 -10.09 -0.54 -40.92
C LEU A 905 -9.97 0.08 -39.52
N ALA A 906 -8.75 0.30 -39.00
CA ALA A 906 -8.46 0.80 -37.68
C ALA A 906 -9.12 -0.03 -36.54
N LEU A 907 -9.22 -1.33 -36.71
CA LEU A 907 -9.58 -2.30 -35.71
C LEU A 907 -8.33 -2.63 -34.90
N GLN A 908 -8.49 -2.73 -33.58
CA GLN A 908 -7.43 -3.20 -32.68
C GLN A 908 -7.82 -4.55 -32.12
N LEU A 909 -6.97 -5.53 -32.31
CA LEU A 909 -7.06 -6.85 -31.68
C LEU A 909 -6.10 -6.88 -30.47
N SER A 910 -6.61 -7.20 -29.31
CA SER A 910 -5.82 -7.59 -28.14
C SER A 910 -6.18 -9.03 -27.78
N THR A 911 -5.18 -9.89 -27.62
CA THR A 911 -5.42 -11.29 -27.28
C THR A 911 -4.39 -11.79 -26.28
N ASP A 912 -4.81 -12.70 -25.44
CA ASP A 912 -3.96 -13.38 -24.45
C ASP A 912 -4.30 -14.87 -24.43
N LEU A 913 -3.31 -15.67 -24.73
CA LEU A 913 -3.40 -17.12 -24.67
C LEU A 913 -2.38 -17.60 -23.63
N THR A 914 -2.84 -18.17 -22.54
CA THR A 914 -1.98 -18.58 -21.43
C THR A 914 -2.35 -19.96 -20.93
N MET A 915 -1.36 -20.86 -20.88
CA MET A 915 -1.49 -22.15 -20.22
C MET A 915 -1.13 -22.01 -18.74
N TYR A 916 -2.02 -22.44 -17.88
CA TYR A 916 -1.79 -22.56 -16.43
C TYR A 916 -1.70 -24.03 -16.07
N SER A 917 -0.61 -24.43 -15.46
CA SER A 917 -0.37 -25.83 -15.12
C SER A 917 -0.07 -25.95 -13.63
N ARG A 918 -0.64 -26.95 -12.99
CA ARG A 918 -0.43 -27.26 -11.57
C ARG A 918 -0.07 -28.71 -11.42
N ARG A 919 0.92 -28.99 -10.56
CA ARG A 919 1.42 -30.35 -10.28
C ARG A 919 1.77 -30.50 -8.82
N GLY A 920 1.61 -31.72 -8.30
CA GLY A 920 1.99 -32.07 -6.94
C GLY A 920 0.95 -31.73 -5.88
N TYR A 921 -0.28 -31.40 -6.30
CA TYR A 921 -1.42 -31.27 -5.38
C TYR A 921 -1.92 -32.65 -4.96
N ASN A 922 -2.38 -32.75 -3.71
CA ASN A 922 -2.88 -34.00 -3.16
C ASN A 922 -4.21 -34.40 -3.80
N ASP A 923 -5.08 -33.44 -4.09
CA ASP A 923 -6.29 -33.66 -4.87
C ASP A 923 -5.94 -33.74 -6.37
N PRO A 924 -6.14 -34.91 -7.02
CA PRO A 924 -5.85 -35.07 -8.43
C PRO A 924 -6.60 -34.06 -9.32
N SER A 925 -7.79 -33.63 -8.92
CA SER A 925 -8.60 -32.64 -9.65
C SER A 925 -7.99 -31.24 -9.67
N MET A 926 -7.07 -30.97 -8.75
CA MET A 926 -6.34 -29.70 -8.69
C MET A 926 -5.05 -29.71 -9.51
N ASN A 927 -4.62 -30.86 -10.03
CA ASN A 927 -3.46 -31.00 -10.94
C ASN A 927 -3.89 -30.79 -12.39
N THR A 928 -4.10 -29.52 -12.76
CA THR A 928 -4.75 -29.13 -14.02
C THR A 928 -3.79 -28.57 -15.05
N ASN A 929 -4.24 -28.53 -16.30
CA ASN A 929 -3.69 -27.77 -17.42
C ASN A 929 -4.82 -26.90 -17.99
N ASP A 930 -4.87 -25.65 -17.56
CA ASP A 930 -5.93 -24.73 -17.92
C ASP A 930 -5.44 -23.80 -19.03
N LEU A 931 -5.79 -24.13 -20.29
CA LEU A 931 -5.51 -23.21 -21.38
C LEU A 931 -6.61 -22.13 -21.41
N VAL A 932 -6.23 -20.93 -21.07
CA VAL A 932 -7.15 -19.79 -21.00
C VAL A 932 -6.88 -18.85 -22.18
N TRP A 933 -7.93 -18.58 -22.94
CA TRP A 933 -7.87 -17.69 -24.07
C TRP A 933 -8.84 -16.53 -23.90
N ASN A 934 -8.27 -15.32 -23.92
CA ASN A 934 -9.03 -14.08 -23.88
C ASN A 934 -8.78 -13.27 -25.16
N ALA A 935 -9.79 -12.55 -25.64
CA ALA A 935 -9.66 -11.70 -26.81
C ALA A 935 -10.51 -10.44 -26.68
N ARG A 936 -10.06 -9.35 -27.25
CA ARG A 936 -10.80 -8.11 -27.43
C ARG A 936 -10.61 -7.60 -28.84
N ILE A 937 -11.69 -7.20 -29.45
CA ILE A 937 -11.67 -6.41 -30.67
C ILE A 937 -12.26 -5.05 -30.33
N SER A 938 -11.55 -3.99 -30.67
CA SER A 938 -12.02 -2.62 -30.44
C SER A 938 -11.89 -1.77 -31.67
N LYS A 939 -12.82 -0.82 -31.84
CA LYS A 939 -12.80 0.17 -32.90
C LYS A 939 -13.14 1.54 -32.35
N ARG A 940 -12.35 2.53 -32.73
CA ARG A 940 -12.55 3.92 -32.38
C ARG A 940 -13.26 4.65 -33.52
N PHE A 941 -14.25 5.43 -33.15
CA PHE A 941 -15.03 6.29 -34.05
C PHE A 941 -14.98 7.73 -33.53
N MET A 942 -15.39 8.70 -34.32
CA MET A 942 -15.53 10.10 -33.94
C MET A 942 -14.24 10.68 -33.32
N HIS A 943 -13.08 10.43 -33.96
CA HIS A 943 -11.77 10.84 -33.47
C HIS A 943 -11.45 10.32 -32.04
N GLY A 944 -11.85 9.08 -31.73
CA GLY A 944 -11.62 8.42 -30.45
C GLY A 944 -12.64 8.78 -29.35
N ASN A 945 -13.66 9.60 -29.67
CA ASN A 945 -14.71 9.92 -28.69
C ASN A 945 -15.69 8.76 -28.47
N LEU A 946 -15.88 7.90 -29.44
CA LEU A 946 -16.71 6.71 -29.33
C LEU A 946 -15.83 5.48 -29.57
N VAL A 947 -15.84 4.54 -28.63
CA VAL A 947 -15.10 3.28 -28.71
C VAL A 947 -16.07 2.13 -28.54
N CYS A 948 -16.15 1.27 -29.54
CA CYS A 948 -16.91 0.03 -29.46
C CYS A 948 -15.94 -1.12 -29.20
N MET A 949 -16.27 -2.00 -28.25
CA MET A 949 -15.43 -3.12 -27.86
C MET A 949 -16.27 -4.39 -27.75
N LEU A 950 -15.71 -5.48 -28.26
CA LEU A 950 -16.20 -6.83 -28.02
C LEU A 950 -15.13 -7.58 -27.26
N ASP A 951 -15.42 -7.93 -26.03
CA ASP A 951 -14.57 -8.71 -25.15
C ASP A 951 -15.04 -10.16 -25.11
N ALA A 952 -14.09 -11.08 -25.12
CA ALA A 952 -14.34 -12.48 -24.89
C ALA A 952 -13.38 -12.95 -23.77
N PHE A 953 -13.96 -13.37 -22.68
CA PHE A 953 -13.24 -13.80 -21.49
C PHE A 953 -13.32 -15.31 -21.36
N ASP A 954 -12.14 -15.95 -21.19
CA ASP A 954 -12.00 -17.41 -21.02
C ASP A 954 -12.79 -18.19 -22.07
N LEU A 955 -12.51 -17.93 -23.36
CA LEU A 955 -13.22 -18.52 -24.50
C LEU A 955 -13.32 -20.06 -24.44
N LEU A 956 -12.34 -20.71 -23.81
CA LEU A 956 -12.26 -22.15 -23.69
C LEU A 956 -12.92 -22.70 -22.41
N GLY A 957 -13.31 -21.83 -21.47
CA GLY A 957 -13.99 -22.21 -20.24
C GLY A 957 -13.14 -23.00 -19.25
N ASN A 958 -11.81 -22.83 -19.29
CA ASN A 958 -10.86 -23.63 -18.51
C ASN A 958 -10.31 -22.92 -17.28
N LEU A 959 -10.73 -21.68 -16.98
CA LEU A 959 -10.20 -20.92 -15.87
C LEU A 959 -10.52 -21.59 -14.54
N SER A 960 -9.51 -21.79 -13.70
CA SER A 960 -9.67 -22.28 -12.34
C SER A 960 -8.85 -21.47 -11.32
N ASN A 961 -9.26 -21.48 -10.06
CA ASN A 961 -8.55 -20.80 -8.97
C ASN A 961 -8.27 -21.78 -7.84
N VAL A 962 -7.01 -22.15 -7.69
CA VAL A 962 -6.54 -23.05 -6.63
C VAL A 962 -5.44 -22.33 -5.84
N ARG A 963 -5.50 -22.42 -4.51
CA ARG A 963 -4.50 -21.89 -3.58
C ARG A 963 -4.04 -22.97 -2.63
N ARG A 964 -2.82 -22.85 -2.11
CA ARG A 964 -2.27 -23.75 -1.13
C ARG A 964 -1.49 -23.04 -0.03
N THR A 965 -1.42 -23.68 1.13
CA THR A 965 -0.50 -23.35 2.23
C THR A 965 0.09 -24.61 2.81
N ILE A 966 1.38 -24.60 3.16
CA ILE A 966 2.08 -25.70 3.81
C ILE A 966 2.94 -25.10 4.93
N ASP A 967 2.75 -25.59 6.15
CA ASP A 967 3.50 -25.17 7.33
C ASP A 967 3.75 -26.37 8.27
N ALA A 968 4.20 -26.11 9.49
CA ALA A 968 4.49 -27.15 10.46
C ALA A 968 3.24 -27.93 10.92
N GLN A 969 2.04 -27.36 10.79
CA GLN A 969 0.79 -27.98 11.23
C GLN A 969 0.16 -28.84 10.14
N GLY A 970 0.34 -28.47 8.86
CA GLY A 970 -0.31 -29.21 7.80
C GLY A 970 -0.16 -28.59 6.41
N ARG A 971 -0.93 -29.19 5.52
CA ARG A 971 -1.12 -28.79 4.13
C ARG A 971 -2.59 -28.50 3.90
N VAL A 972 -2.89 -27.35 3.29
CA VAL A 972 -4.25 -26.95 2.93
C VAL A 972 -4.28 -26.54 1.47
N GLU A 973 -5.17 -27.13 0.69
CA GLU A 973 -5.40 -26.84 -0.72
C GLU A 973 -6.86 -26.44 -0.91
N THR A 974 -7.10 -25.30 -1.54
CA THR A 974 -8.44 -24.74 -1.71
C THR A 974 -8.69 -24.37 -3.15
N TRP A 975 -9.69 -24.99 -3.75
CA TRP A 975 -10.30 -24.56 -4.98
C TRP A 975 -11.43 -23.57 -4.68
N THR A 976 -11.56 -22.54 -5.51
CA THR A 976 -12.63 -21.54 -5.41
C THR A 976 -13.24 -21.30 -6.79
N ASN A 977 -14.56 -21.16 -6.86
CA ASN A 977 -15.23 -20.83 -8.13
C ASN A 977 -14.73 -19.46 -8.66
N VAL A 978 -14.76 -19.33 -9.98
CA VAL A 978 -14.34 -18.13 -10.71
C VAL A 978 -15.50 -17.61 -11.57
N THR A 979 -15.35 -16.41 -12.08
CA THR A 979 -16.27 -15.87 -13.08
C THR A 979 -16.31 -16.79 -14.31
N PRO A 980 -17.48 -17.28 -14.72
CA PRO A 980 -17.58 -18.16 -15.89
C PRO A 980 -17.24 -17.42 -17.18
N GLN A 981 -16.88 -18.17 -18.23
CA GLN A 981 -16.64 -17.63 -19.57
C GLN A 981 -17.80 -16.75 -20.05
N PHE A 982 -17.51 -15.65 -20.71
CA PHE A 982 -18.52 -14.74 -21.28
C PHE A 982 -17.97 -13.94 -22.46
N ALA A 983 -18.88 -13.45 -23.29
CA ALA A 983 -18.61 -12.39 -24.26
C ALA A 983 -19.39 -11.13 -23.86
N LEU A 984 -18.78 -9.96 -24.01
CA LEU A 984 -19.35 -8.65 -23.63
C LEU A 984 -19.18 -7.66 -24.78
N LEU A 985 -20.28 -7.14 -25.32
CA LEU A 985 -20.25 -5.98 -26.21
C LEU A 985 -20.47 -4.73 -25.35
N HIS A 986 -19.52 -3.80 -25.43
CA HIS A 986 -19.65 -2.55 -24.70
C HIS A 986 -19.15 -1.36 -25.51
N VAL A 987 -19.71 -0.20 -25.17
CA VAL A 987 -19.46 1.05 -25.86
C VAL A 987 -19.06 2.10 -24.84
N ILE A 988 -17.97 2.81 -25.11
CA ILE A 988 -17.50 3.95 -24.33
C ILE A 988 -17.71 5.22 -25.15
N TYR A 989 -18.42 6.18 -24.58
CA TYR A 989 -18.50 7.54 -25.10
C TYR A 989 -17.69 8.49 -24.24
N ARG A 990 -16.76 9.22 -24.87
CA ARG A 990 -15.83 10.14 -24.23
C ARG A 990 -16.14 11.58 -24.62
N LEU A 991 -16.46 12.41 -23.64
CA LEU A 991 -16.72 13.83 -23.83
C LEU A 991 -15.54 14.65 -23.24
N ASN A 992 -14.78 15.32 -24.13
CA ASN A 992 -13.70 16.21 -23.76
C ASN A 992 -14.06 17.62 -24.19
N LYS A 993 -14.61 18.42 -23.30
CA LYS A 993 -15.03 19.79 -23.58
C LYS A 993 -14.03 20.79 -23.02
N GLN A 994 -13.50 21.64 -23.91
CA GLN A 994 -12.63 22.75 -23.53
C GLN A 994 -13.48 24.02 -23.35
N PRO A 995 -13.12 24.92 -22.43
CA PRO A 995 -13.73 26.24 -22.41
C PRO A 995 -13.44 26.95 -23.75
N LYS A 996 -14.46 27.55 -24.32
CA LYS A 996 -14.25 28.43 -25.49
C LYS A 996 -13.30 29.56 -25.05
N LYS A 997 -12.29 29.85 -25.86
CA LYS A 997 -11.49 31.10 -25.68
C LYS A 997 -12.47 32.28 -25.62
N LYS A 998 -12.52 32.98 -24.50
CA LYS A 998 -13.04 34.36 -24.48
C LYS A 998 -12.04 35.27 -25.13
#